data_21424a1ef3da162c85b39cba470542a6
#
_entry.id   21424a1ef3da162c85b39cba470542a6
#
_cell.length_a   1.000
_cell.length_b   1.000
_cell.length_c   1.000
_cell.angle_alpha   90.00
_cell.angle_beta   90.00
_cell.angle_gamma   90.00
#
_symmetry.space_group_name_H-M   'P 1'
#
loop_
_entity.id
_entity.type
_entity.pdbx_description
1 polymer ?
#
loop_
_entity_poly.entity_id
_entity_poly.type
_entity_poly.pdbx_seq_one_letter_code
_entity_poly.pdbx_strand_id
1 'polypeptide(L)'
;MFKRIGSHSTQLHRHLHSAAWKANRPREFDSGLSWIRTPQAAFSLLAIVSIVLSSSAVAQHLFKTADDVNTFYTDVGKIGLTITNFGTLGTRNASWPNQPSCEYPLGSRIEHMYQAGFWVGAKARNSGLTAQVSTGATDRSGNSGEGYEFTTENGTTMIERSSLADSKYFQQNAISHQDFDADYSDVHTRVPATGDSIPNHIPLGLAVHQESYAWNFPFTNDWVILSYTIRNVSGDTLDDVYAGIWCDNVVRNTNYVRPGATGYYYYCAGGYDSLARMMYTFEGNPSPGNTPANSYIGLAVLGATPFPNDSSRGIYVDSLGDLYHQTFFNAWIYRNSAGVQALFSPTDDYNASPYLSRYTRMTQSIPQPTIDAMRTTPANYTTLISTGPWHRLAPNDSIQVVFAVVCAEKAGNEYEGLDKPDQRENLYDGLRWAQRCYNGEDVNGNDRLDPGEDIVRRVPGGLQYGADGILTRYVLPTPPPQPHVRAEVGDHKATIYWDKSPEYALDPISGIKDFEGYRIYRTTAGSDFLNNQNWLLNIPLVGDFDRADDSIGYNTGFNSILIDTSSLFTGKTFPGDTTKYFYQFPPKGTDVTQLNGWQYVYGVSAYDQGDPANNLNSLESAIKTVSVISGTTPTSNQSTSVGVYPNPYYAHAYWDGNGERYRKIYFYNLPVNATITIYTLAGDVVARLDHSSTNAGTDIRWFQEFSSSQTPQFSGGEQAWDLISQSDQAIATGLYLFTVKDKDTGAIRRGKFLVIK
;
A
#
# COMPACT_ATOMS: atom_id res chain seq x y z
N MET A 1 -30.69 44.08 20.49
CA MET A 1 -32.06 44.60 20.29
C MET A 1 -33.00 43.40 20.11
N PHE A 2 -33.96 43.30 21.00
CA PHE A 2 -34.93 42.22 21.17
C PHE A 2 -35.87 41.96 20.01
N LYS A 3 -36.29 40.68 19.81
CA LYS A 3 -37.67 40.08 19.88
C LYS A 3 -37.62 38.76 19.06
N ARG A 4 -37.75 37.64 19.63
CA ARG A 4 -38.85 36.80 20.20
C ARG A 4 -40.18 36.85 19.44
N ILE A 5 -40.72 35.65 19.17
CA ILE A 5 -42.07 35.07 19.14
C ILE A 5 -42.10 33.99 18.05
N GLY A 6 -42.59 32.77 18.15
CA GLY A 6 -43.34 32.09 19.17
C GLY A 6 -43.89 30.76 18.60
N SER A 7 -44.06 29.84 19.43
CA SER A 7 -44.58 28.48 19.33
C SER A 7 -45.88 28.28 18.56
N HIS A 8 -46.03 27.08 17.95
CA HIS A 8 -47.30 26.31 18.12
C HIS A 8 -47.04 24.80 17.95
N SER A 9 -47.39 24.09 19.02
CA SER A 9 -47.59 22.66 19.10
C SER A 9 -48.95 22.26 18.56
N THR A 10 -49.07 21.06 17.99
CA THR A 10 -50.33 20.27 18.11
C THR A 10 -49.98 18.77 18.04
N GLN A 11 -50.39 18.09 19.11
CA GLN A 11 -50.50 16.64 19.24
C GLN A 11 -51.66 16.08 18.44
N LEU A 12 -51.57 14.82 18.04
CA LEU A 12 -52.70 13.85 18.03
C LEU A 12 -52.15 12.40 17.94
N HIS A 13 -52.17 11.75 18.98
CA HIS A 13 -52.86 10.55 19.50
C HIS A 13 -53.10 9.37 18.58
N ARG A 14 -52.44 8.27 18.98
CA ARG A 14 -52.87 6.86 19.24
C ARG A 14 -53.89 6.20 18.30
N HIS A 15 -53.53 5.01 17.78
CA HIS A 15 -54.30 3.78 18.03
C HIS A 15 -53.39 2.54 18.01
N LEU A 16 -53.40 1.84 19.13
CA LEU A 16 -52.94 0.47 19.33
C LEU A 16 -53.98 -0.50 18.78
N HIS A 17 -53.55 -1.56 18.10
CA HIS A 17 -54.25 -2.83 18.15
C HIS A 17 -53.27 -4.02 18.19
N SER A 18 -53.37 -4.70 19.31
CA SER A 18 -52.80 -5.99 19.62
C SER A 18 -53.41 -7.14 18.79
N ALA A 19 -52.61 -8.09 18.33
CA ALA A 19 -53.10 -9.42 18.08
C ALA A 19 -52.06 -10.44 18.50
N ALA A 20 -52.53 -11.34 19.33
CA ALA A 20 -51.82 -12.30 20.13
C ALA A 20 -51.27 -13.48 19.31
N TRP A 21 -50.13 -13.94 19.72
CA TRP A 21 -49.54 -15.22 19.42
C TRP A 21 -50.37 -16.39 19.98
N LYS A 22 -50.63 -17.40 19.16
CA LYS A 22 -50.96 -18.77 19.62
C LYS A 22 -49.90 -19.74 19.05
N ALA A 23 -49.17 -20.32 19.97
CA ALA A 23 -48.31 -21.47 19.75
C ALA A 23 -49.16 -22.73 19.45
N ASN A 24 -48.73 -23.55 18.46
CA ASN A 24 -49.10 -24.93 18.40
C ASN A 24 -47.87 -25.81 18.17
N ARG A 25 -47.68 -26.76 19.07
CA ARG A 25 -46.68 -27.83 19.04
C ARG A 25 -47.01 -28.92 18.02
N PRO A 26 -46.01 -29.76 17.64
CA PRO A 26 -46.09 -30.65 16.49
C PRO A 26 -46.85 -31.92 16.79
N ARG A 27 -47.48 -32.48 15.74
CA ARG A 27 -47.93 -33.87 15.71
C ARG A 27 -46.92 -34.69 14.91
N GLU A 28 -46.44 -35.73 15.51
CA GLU A 28 -45.83 -36.89 14.89
C GLU A 28 -46.71 -37.44 13.78
N PHE A 29 -46.14 -37.74 12.64
CA PHE A 29 -46.72 -38.67 11.69
C PHE A 29 -45.70 -39.68 11.24
N ASP A 30 -46.09 -40.88 11.45
CA ASP A 30 -45.43 -42.16 11.24
C ASP A 30 -45.26 -42.48 9.73
N SER A 31 -44.22 -43.23 9.47
CA SER A 31 -43.87 -44.06 8.31
C SER A 31 -44.83 -44.13 7.12
N GLY A 32 -44.30 -43.80 5.94
CA GLY A 32 -44.92 -44.06 4.66
C GLY A 32 -43.95 -43.90 3.49
N LEU A 33 -42.91 -44.75 3.43
CA LEU A 33 -42.06 -44.90 2.26
C LEU A 33 -42.79 -45.71 1.19
N SER A 34 -43.38 -45.07 0.21
CA SER A 34 -43.52 -45.60 -1.15
C SER A 34 -43.97 -44.48 -2.09
N TRP A 35 -43.39 -44.46 -3.26
CA TRP A 35 -43.60 -43.59 -4.41
C TRP A 35 -42.43 -42.62 -4.70
N ILE A 36 -41.30 -43.15 -5.11
CA ILE A 36 -40.49 -42.56 -6.17
C ILE A 36 -39.81 -43.69 -6.94
N ARG A 37 -40.54 -44.23 -7.90
CA ARG A 37 -39.97 -45.01 -8.99
C ARG A 37 -40.48 -44.44 -10.30
N THR A 38 -39.83 -43.35 -10.75
CA THR A 38 -39.82 -43.02 -12.17
C THR A 38 -38.43 -42.49 -12.53
N PRO A 39 -37.81 -42.98 -13.60
CA PRO A 39 -36.47 -42.59 -14.02
C PRO A 39 -36.34 -41.13 -14.42
N GLN A 40 -37.42 -40.38 -14.61
CA GLN A 40 -37.41 -38.98 -15.04
C GLN A 40 -37.04 -37.99 -13.95
N ALA A 41 -37.30 -38.27 -12.68
CA ALA A 41 -36.93 -37.38 -11.58
C ALA A 41 -35.41 -37.38 -11.30
N ALA A 42 -34.74 -38.53 -11.50
CA ALA A 42 -33.29 -38.64 -11.35
C ALA A 42 -32.54 -37.93 -12.49
N PHE A 43 -33.09 -37.92 -13.71
CA PHE A 43 -32.50 -37.20 -14.84
C PHE A 43 -32.64 -35.68 -14.70
N SER A 44 -33.73 -35.18 -14.14
CA SER A 44 -33.92 -33.74 -13.90
C SER A 44 -33.02 -33.21 -12.79
N LEU A 45 -32.76 -34.01 -11.74
CA LEU A 45 -31.82 -33.60 -10.68
C LEU A 45 -30.35 -33.65 -11.15
N LEU A 46 -29.97 -34.64 -11.96
CA LEU A 46 -28.64 -34.71 -12.57
C LEU A 46 -28.42 -33.60 -13.61
N ALA A 47 -29.45 -33.23 -14.38
CA ALA A 47 -29.37 -32.11 -15.31
C ALA A 47 -29.25 -30.75 -14.62
N ILE A 48 -29.95 -30.54 -13.49
CA ILE A 48 -29.85 -29.32 -12.70
C ILE A 48 -28.48 -29.26 -11.98
N VAL A 49 -27.98 -30.35 -11.44
CA VAL A 49 -26.63 -30.41 -10.84
C VAL A 49 -25.56 -30.25 -11.91
N SER A 50 -25.74 -30.82 -13.12
CA SER A 50 -24.80 -30.62 -14.22
C SER A 50 -24.83 -29.18 -14.76
N ILE A 51 -25.98 -28.51 -14.80
CA ILE A 51 -26.12 -27.11 -15.21
C ILE A 51 -25.54 -26.17 -14.13
N VAL A 52 -25.69 -26.47 -12.85
CA VAL A 52 -25.09 -25.68 -11.75
C VAL A 52 -23.58 -25.91 -11.68
N LEU A 53 -23.10 -27.13 -11.95
CA LEU A 53 -21.67 -27.43 -12.03
C LEU A 53 -21.03 -26.86 -13.32
N SER A 54 -21.76 -26.82 -14.43
CA SER A 54 -21.28 -26.19 -15.66
C SER A 54 -21.30 -24.67 -15.58
N SER A 55 -22.24 -24.05 -14.85
CA SER A 55 -22.24 -22.60 -14.64
C SER A 55 -21.13 -22.13 -13.69
N SER A 56 -20.75 -22.93 -12.69
CA SER A 56 -19.58 -22.66 -11.85
C SER A 56 -18.26 -22.90 -12.59
N ALA A 57 -18.19 -23.87 -13.50
CA ALA A 57 -17.03 -24.11 -14.34
C ALA A 57 -16.85 -23.01 -15.40
N VAL A 58 -17.94 -22.49 -16.00
CA VAL A 58 -17.88 -21.37 -16.95
C VAL A 58 -17.51 -20.07 -16.26
N ALA A 59 -17.88 -19.87 -14.98
CA ALA A 59 -17.43 -18.71 -14.21
C ALA A 59 -15.93 -18.78 -13.85
N GLN A 60 -15.37 -19.97 -13.67
CA GLN A 60 -13.92 -20.16 -13.45
C GLN A 60 -13.08 -19.97 -14.72
N HIS A 61 -13.63 -20.22 -15.93
CA HIS A 61 -12.90 -20.03 -17.19
C HIS A 61 -12.75 -18.56 -17.64
N LEU A 62 -13.34 -17.60 -16.96
CA LEU A 62 -13.20 -16.18 -17.24
C LEU A 62 -12.00 -15.53 -16.53
N PHE A 63 -11.32 -16.24 -15.67
CA PHE A 63 -10.13 -15.78 -14.95
C PHE A 63 -9.01 -16.80 -15.17
N LYS A 64 -7.78 -16.31 -15.41
CA LYS A 64 -6.61 -17.17 -15.23
C LYS A 64 -6.70 -17.81 -13.86
N THR A 65 -6.51 -19.12 -13.77
CA THR A 65 -6.71 -19.87 -12.54
C THR A 65 -5.67 -19.52 -11.49
N ALA A 66 -5.97 -19.79 -10.22
CA ALA A 66 -5.18 -19.40 -9.07
C ALA A 66 -3.68 -19.83 -9.11
N ASP A 67 -3.36 -20.86 -9.88
CA ASP A 67 -1.98 -21.37 -9.98
C ASP A 67 -1.08 -20.54 -10.88
N ASP A 68 -1.65 -19.72 -11.82
CA ASP A 68 -0.91 -18.79 -12.68
C ASP A 68 -0.89 -17.36 -12.17
N VAL A 69 -1.73 -17.05 -11.18
CA VAL A 69 -1.98 -15.67 -10.78
C VAL A 69 -1.29 -15.37 -9.46
N ASN A 70 -0.06 -14.83 -9.54
CA ASN A 70 0.49 -14.09 -8.42
C ASN A 70 0.05 -12.64 -8.57
N THR A 71 -0.75 -12.16 -7.62
CA THR A 71 -1.21 -10.78 -7.56
C THR A 71 -0.77 -10.19 -6.24
N PHE A 72 0.16 -9.25 -6.31
CA PHE A 72 0.60 -8.45 -5.17
C PHE A 72 0.17 -7.00 -5.40
N TYR A 73 0.14 -6.20 -4.35
CA TYR A 73 -0.12 -4.77 -4.50
C TYR A 73 0.89 -3.96 -3.69
N THR A 74 1.19 -2.76 -4.16
CA THR A 74 2.09 -1.85 -3.47
C THR A 74 1.43 -1.34 -2.20
N ASP A 75 2.16 -1.38 -1.07
CA ASP A 75 1.65 -0.98 0.24
C ASP A 75 2.64 -0.15 1.07
N VAL A 76 3.78 0.20 0.51
CA VAL A 76 4.79 1.04 1.20
C VAL A 76 4.53 2.54 1.07
N GLY A 77 3.83 2.98 0.01
CA GLY A 77 3.43 4.36 -0.22
C GLY A 77 1.92 4.58 -0.07
N LYS A 78 1.41 5.67 -0.65
CA LYS A 78 -0.03 5.97 -0.65
C LYS A 78 -0.80 5.28 -1.78
N ILE A 79 -0.14 4.67 -2.76
CA ILE A 79 -0.79 3.98 -3.87
C ILE A 79 -0.83 2.49 -3.58
N GLY A 80 -2.03 1.93 -3.53
CA GLY A 80 -2.27 0.49 -3.50
C GLY A 80 -2.54 -0.05 -4.90
N LEU A 81 -1.49 -0.24 -5.71
CA LEU A 81 -1.60 -0.74 -7.09
C LEU A 81 -1.38 -2.24 -7.14
N THR A 82 -2.36 -2.99 -7.61
CA THR A 82 -2.17 -4.42 -7.88
C THR A 82 -1.35 -4.63 -9.14
N ILE A 83 -0.32 -5.47 -9.02
CA ILE A 83 0.61 -5.88 -10.06
C ILE A 83 0.54 -7.39 -10.23
N THR A 84 0.58 -7.88 -11.45
CA THR A 84 0.49 -9.31 -11.77
C THR A 84 1.73 -9.78 -12.52
N ASN A 85 1.94 -11.09 -12.52
CA ASN A 85 3.01 -11.75 -13.28
C ASN A 85 2.63 -12.15 -14.71
N PHE A 86 1.70 -11.43 -15.33
CA PHE A 86 1.25 -11.66 -16.72
C PHE A 86 0.86 -10.36 -17.44
N GLY A 87 1.48 -9.23 -17.06
CA GLY A 87 1.33 -7.94 -17.74
C GLY A 87 0.01 -7.22 -17.49
N THR A 88 -0.81 -7.66 -16.54
CA THR A 88 -2.03 -6.96 -16.11
C THR A 88 -1.74 -6.15 -14.86
N LEU A 89 -2.34 -4.96 -14.75
CA LEU A 89 -2.38 -4.13 -13.55
C LEU A 89 -3.83 -4.01 -13.08
N GLY A 90 -4.02 -3.92 -11.75
CA GLY A 90 -5.35 -3.89 -11.16
C GLY A 90 -6.04 -5.26 -11.12
N THR A 91 -7.12 -5.35 -10.36
CA THR A 91 -7.84 -6.61 -10.08
C THR A 91 -9.18 -6.72 -10.78
N ARG A 92 -9.60 -5.72 -11.56
CA ARG A 92 -10.99 -5.58 -12.04
C ARG A 92 -12.01 -5.56 -10.89
N ASN A 93 -11.57 -5.11 -9.71
CA ASN A 93 -12.31 -5.18 -8.46
C ASN A 93 -12.76 -6.61 -8.07
N ALA A 94 -12.16 -7.65 -8.64
CA ALA A 94 -12.51 -9.05 -8.36
C ALA A 94 -12.26 -9.44 -6.90
N SER A 95 -11.22 -8.85 -6.30
CA SER A 95 -10.84 -9.09 -4.90
C SER A 95 -11.31 -7.98 -3.95
N TRP A 96 -12.06 -7.00 -4.44
CA TRP A 96 -12.61 -5.93 -3.60
C TRP A 96 -13.55 -6.49 -2.51
N PRO A 97 -13.53 -6.02 -1.27
CA PRO A 97 -12.71 -4.93 -0.72
C PRO A 97 -11.35 -5.36 -0.12
N ASN A 98 -10.92 -6.60 -0.31
CA ASN A 98 -9.76 -7.17 0.38
C ASN A 98 -8.43 -6.80 -0.29
N GLN A 99 -8.46 -6.54 -1.61
CA GLN A 99 -7.30 -6.11 -2.37
C GLN A 99 -7.70 -4.96 -3.30
N PRO A 100 -6.96 -3.85 -3.31
CA PRO A 100 -7.21 -2.72 -4.19
C PRO A 100 -6.88 -3.05 -5.65
N SER A 101 -7.56 -2.40 -6.58
CA SER A 101 -7.11 -2.38 -7.98
C SER A 101 -6.04 -1.31 -8.19
N CYS A 102 -6.38 -0.06 -7.89
CA CYS A 102 -5.44 1.05 -7.70
C CYS A 102 -6.09 2.05 -6.74
N GLU A 103 -5.86 1.88 -5.47
CA GLU A 103 -6.43 2.72 -4.42
C GLU A 103 -5.50 3.87 -4.06
N TYR A 104 -6.05 5.08 -3.94
CA TYR A 104 -5.30 6.24 -3.51
C TYR A 104 -6.19 7.27 -2.76
N PRO A 105 -5.76 7.77 -1.59
CA PRO A 105 -4.71 7.17 -0.77
C PRO A 105 -5.08 5.77 -0.29
N LEU A 106 -4.10 4.90 -0.10
CA LEU A 106 -4.31 3.53 0.37
C LEU A 106 -5.05 3.53 1.73
N GLY A 107 -6.11 2.74 1.85
CA GLY A 107 -7.02 2.71 3.00
C GLY A 107 -8.23 3.65 2.87
N SER A 108 -8.28 4.52 1.85
CA SER A 108 -9.40 5.46 1.63
C SER A 108 -10.62 4.83 0.96
N ARG A 109 -10.42 3.71 0.26
CA ARG A 109 -11.39 3.08 -0.65
C ARG A 109 -11.79 3.98 -1.82
N ILE A 110 -10.85 4.82 -2.28
CA ILE A 110 -11.00 5.58 -3.52
C ILE A 110 -10.18 4.87 -4.59
N GLU A 111 -10.87 4.16 -5.49
CA GLU A 111 -10.26 3.44 -6.59
C GLU A 111 -10.00 4.37 -7.78
N HIS A 112 -8.89 4.13 -8.48
CA HIS A 112 -8.46 4.96 -9.62
C HIS A 112 -8.31 4.17 -10.91
N MET A 113 -8.38 2.84 -10.85
CA MET A 113 -8.22 1.96 -11.98
C MET A 113 -9.14 0.75 -11.83
N TYR A 114 -9.83 0.37 -12.89
CA TYR A 114 -10.52 -0.91 -12.94
C TYR A 114 -9.56 -2.03 -13.32
N GLN A 115 -8.81 -1.84 -14.40
CA GLN A 115 -7.66 -2.65 -14.83
C GLN A 115 -6.81 -1.89 -15.84
N ALA A 116 -5.56 -2.32 -16.01
CA ALA A 116 -4.71 -1.92 -17.11
C ALA A 116 -3.93 -3.14 -17.64
N GLY A 117 -3.33 -3.01 -18.80
CA GLY A 117 -2.54 -4.07 -19.41
C GLY A 117 -1.37 -3.51 -20.21
N PHE A 118 -0.23 -4.18 -20.09
CA PHE A 118 0.93 -3.91 -20.93
C PHE A 118 0.68 -4.44 -22.35
N TRP A 119 0.98 -3.64 -23.36
CA TRP A 119 0.81 -3.97 -24.78
C TRP A 119 2.13 -3.86 -25.52
N VAL A 120 2.41 -4.82 -26.38
CA VAL A 120 3.53 -4.75 -27.34
C VAL A 120 3.00 -5.08 -28.72
N GLY A 121 3.22 -4.15 -29.67
CA GLY A 121 2.81 -4.31 -31.07
C GLY A 121 4.00 -4.30 -32.01
N ALA A 122 4.02 -5.17 -33.01
CA ALA A 122 5.11 -5.26 -33.99
C ALA A 122 4.65 -5.91 -35.30
N LYS A 123 5.54 -5.85 -36.32
CA LYS A 123 5.44 -6.57 -37.59
C LYS A 123 6.53 -7.62 -37.64
N ALA A 124 6.18 -8.89 -37.65
CA ALA A 124 7.15 -9.97 -37.83
C ALA A 124 7.55 -10.04 -39.30
N ARG A 125 8.81 -9.79 -39.62
CA ARG A 125 9.33 -9.51 -40.98
C ARG A 125 9.06 -10.63 -42.00
N ASN A 126 9.25 -11.88 -41.58
CA ASN A 126 9.16 -13.05 -42.48
C ASN A 126 7.83 -13.81 -42.30
N SER A 127 6.95 -13.40 -41.40
CA SER A 127 5.70 -14.12 -41.09
C SER A 127 4.63 -14.00 -42.19
N GLY A 128 4.75 -12.99 -43.06
CA GLY A 128 3.69 -12.60 -44.00
C GLY A 128 2.45 -11.96 -43.33
N LEU A 129 2.49 -11.78 -42.02
CA LEU A 129 1.45 -11.10 -41.27
C LEU A 129 1.69 -9.59 -41.27
N THR A 130 0.62 -8.81 -41.20
CA THR A 130 0.71 -7.34 -41.31
C THR A 130 1.23 -6.72 -40.04
N ALA A 131 0.51 -6.87 -38.94
CA ALA A 131 0.93 -6.41 -37.63
C ALA A 131 0.15 -7.17 -36.54
N GLN A 132 0.78 -7.44 -35.43
CA GLN A 132 0.19 -8.13 -34.29
C GLN A 132 0.42 -7.32 -33.02
N VAL A 133 -0.40 -7.54 -32.01
CA VAL A 133 -0.27 -6.91 -30.69
C VAL A 133 -0.51 -7.98 -29.64
N SER A 134 0.45 -8.14 -28.74
CA SER A 134 0.30 -8.98 -27.56
C SER A 134 -0.04 -8.10 -26.35
N THR A 135 -1.03 -8.51 -25.55
CA THR A 135 -1.64 -7.68 -24.52
C THR A 135 -1.78 -8.40 -23.18
N GLY A 136 -1.57 -7.66 -22.09
CA GLY A 136 -1.87 -8.13 -20.72
C GLY A 136 -3.34 -7.99 -20.34
N ALA A 137 -4.05 -7.01 -20.91
CA ALA A 137 -5.48 -6.81 -20.75
C ALA A 137 -6.05 -5.91 -21.84
N THR A 138 -7.34 -6.03 -22.13
CA THR A 138 -8.10 -5.16 -23.02
C THR A 138 -9.52 -4.95 -22.49
N ASP A 139 -10.29 -4.05 -23.15
CA ASP A 139 -11.72 -3.87 -22.86
C ASP A 139 -12.60 -5.11 -23.19
N ARG A 140 -12.05 -6.09 -23.88
CA ARG A 140 -12.71 -7.36 -24.15
C ARG A 140 -12.33 -8.47 -23.16
N SER A 141 -11.28 -8.27 -22.39
CA SER A 141 -10.87 -9.21 -21.34
C SER A 141 -12.04 -9.53 -20.41
N GLY A 142 -12.33 -10.77 -20.18
CA GLY A 142 -13.36 -11.23 -19.25
C GLY A 142 -14.72 -11.61 -19.84
N ASN A 143 -14.98 -11.43 -21.13
CA ASN A 143 -16.19 -11.99 -21.77
C ASN A 143 -15.88 -13.22 -22.62
N SER A 144 -14.66 -13.30 -23.19
CA SER A 144 -14.26 -14.34 -24.13
C SER A 144 -12.85 -14.87 -23.86
N GLY A 145 -12.18 -14.40 -22.78
CA GLY A 145 -10.77 -14.71 -22.53
C GLY A 145 -9.80 -13.96 -23.46
N GLU A 146 -10.31 -13.10 -24.33
CA GLU A 146 -9.48 -12.28 -25.22
C GLU A 146 -8.65 -11.27 -24.41
N GLY A 147 -7.46 -10.93 -24.89
CA GLY A 147 -6.62 -9.87 -24.33
C GLY A 147 -5.77 -10.27 -23.13
N TYR A 148 -5.68 -11.55 -22.81
CA TYR A 148 -4.72 -12.10 -21.85
C TYR A 148 -3.67 -12.93 -22.60
N GLU A 149 -2.91 -12.26 -23.48
CA GLU A 149 -1.99 -12.92 -24.39
C GLU A 149 -0.63 -13.19 -23.75
N PHE A 150 -0.26 -12.39 -22.75
CA PHE A 150 0.90 -12.70 -21.91
C PHE A 150 0.56 -13.75 -20.86
N THR A 151 1.44 -14.74 -20.70
CA THR A 151 1.30 -15.84 -19.74
C THR A 151 2.59 -16.02 -18.97
N THR A 152 2.48 -16.47 -17.73
CA THR A 152 3.64 -16.89 -16.94
C THR A 152 4.21 -18.19 -17.47
N GLU A 153 5.51 -18.37 -17.31
CA GLU A 153 6.15 -19.67 -17.48
C GLU A 153 5.82 -20.57 -16.28
N ASN A 154 5.68 -21.90 -16.52
CA ASN A 154 5.42 -22.84 -15.45
C ASN A 154 6.47 -22.75 -14.33
N GLY A 155 6.03 -22.46 -13.12
CA GLY A 155 6.87 -22.41 -11.92
C GLY A 155 7.56 -21.05 -11.69
N THR A 156 7.30 -20.02 -12.51
CA THR A 156 7.76 -18.66 -12.21
C THR A 156 6.77 -17.98 -11.27
N THR A 157 7.27 -17.49 -10.14
CA THR A 157 6.50 -16.72 -9.16
C THR A 157 6.97 -15.28 -9.17
N MET A 158 6.06 -14.36 -8.93
CA MET A 158 6.45 -12.96 -8.69
C MET A 158 7.25 -12.86 -7.39
N ILE A 159 8.37 -12.15 -7.44
CA ILE A 159 9.29 -11.98 -6.32
C ILE A 159 9.05 -10.59 -5.73
N GLU A 160 8.91 -10.53 -4.40
CA GLU A 160 8.93 -9.26 -3.67
C GLU A 160 10.31 -9.06 -3.04
N ARG A 161 10.89 -7.86 -3.23
CA ARG A 161 12.18 -7.44 -2.67
C ARG A 161 12.03 -6.08 -1.99
N SER A 162 12.90 -5.80 -1.03
CA SER A 162 12.97 -4.52 -0.33
C SER A 162 14.41 -4.12 -0.03
N SER A 163 14.73 -2.85 -0.20
CA SER A 163 16.01 -2.27 0.23
C SER A 163 16.04 -1.93 1.73
N LEU A 164 14.92 -1.98 2.43
CA LEU A 164 14.84 -1.71 3.86
C LEU A 164 15.37 -2.89 4.66
N ALA A 165 16.41 -2.68 5.45
CA ALA A 165 17.12 -3.72 6.19
C ALA A 165 16.28 -4.45 7.24
N ASP A 166 15.19 -3.87 7.70
CA ASP A 166 14.23 -4.45 8.65
C ASP A 166 13.02 -5.13 7.97
N SER A 167 12.93 -5.07 6.65
CA SER A 167 11.91 -5.77 5.88
C SER A 167 12.18 -7.28 5.86
N LYS A 168 11.12 -8.08 5.98
CA LYS A 168 11.18 -9.53 5.75
C LYS A 168 11.56 -9.91 4.31
N TYR A 169 11.42 -8.98 3.38
CA TYR A 169 11.79 -9.13 1.96
C TYR A 169 13.12 -8.47 1.61
N PHE A 170 13.92 -8.11 2.62
CA PHE A 170 15.21 -7.47 2.39
C PHE A 170 16.09 -8.28 1.45
N GLN A 171 16.55 -7.60 0.40
CA GLN A 171 17.56 -8.12 -0.54
C GLN A 171 18.52 -7.01 -0.91
N GLN A 172 19.82 -7.32 -0.99
CA GLN A 172 20.87 -6.34 -1.27
C GLN A 172 20.80 -5.75 -2.68
N ASN A 173 20.09 -6.40 -3.60
CA ASN A 173 19.88 -5.95 -4.98
C ASN A 173 18.54 -5.25 -5.19
N ALA A 174 17.75 -5.07 -4.16
CA ALA A 174 16.52 -4.30 -4.26
C ALA A 174 16.82 -2.83 -4.56
N ILE A 175 15.99 -2.22 -5.39
CA ILE A 175 16.13 -0.83 -5.86
C ILE A 175 15.34 0.10 -4.97
N SER A 176 14.14 -0.29 -4.58
CA SER A 176 13.21 0.53 -3.81
C SER A 176 12.83 -0.11 -2.47
N HIS A 177 11.94 0.52 -1.74
CA HIS A 177 11.41 -0.02 -0.50
C HIS A 177 10.48 -1.20 -0.73
N GLN A 178 9.89 -1.32 -1.92
CA GLN A 178 9.13 -2.47 -2.38
C GLN A 178 9.28 -2.62 -3.88
N ASP A 179 10.00 -3.66 -4.30
CA ASP A 179 10.10 -4.07 -5.69
C ASP A 179 9.25 -5.32 -5.91
N PHE A 180 8.52 -5.37 -7.03
CA PHE A 180 7.97 -6.62 -7.55
C PHE A 180 8.64 -6.96 -8.87
N ASP A 181 9.04 -8.21 -9.01
CA ASP A 181 9.80 -8.75 -10.14
C ASP A 181 9.06 -9.96 -10.72
N ALA A 182 8.78 -9.96 -12.02
CA ALA A 182 8.03 -11.00 -12.71
C ALA A 182 8.48 -11.19 -14.15
N ASP A 183 8.55 -12.46 -14.55
CA ASP A 183 8.82 -12.87 -15.93
C ASP A 183 7.58 -13.52 -16.57
N TYR A 184 7.28 -13.15 -17.81
CA TYR A 184 6.20 -13.72 -18.59
C TYR A 184 6.49 -13.60 -20.10
N SER A 185 5.70 -14.30 -20.92
CA SER A 185 5.88 -14.31 -22.37
C SER A 185 4.55 -14.32 -23.11
N ASP A 186 4.60 -14.03 -24.41
CA ASP A 186 3.47 -14.16 -25.34
C ASP A 186 3.52 -15.43 -26.20
N VAL A 187 4.50 -16.31 -25.97
CA VAL A 187 4.77 -17.45 -26.86
C VAL A 187 3.68 -18.53 -26.86
N HIS A 188 2.83 -18.53 -25.85
CA HIS A 188 1.82 -19.57 -25.67
C HIS A 188 0.49 -19.19 -26.30
N THR A 189 -0.05 -20.04 -27.17
CA THR A 189 -1.43 -19.94 -27.69
C THR A 189 -2.46 -20.60 -26.76
N ARG A 190 -1.98 -21.20 -25.67
CA ARG A 190 -2.77 -21.78 -24.60
C ARG A 190 -2.17 -21.40 -23.27
N VAL A 191 -3.01 -21.18 -22.28
CA VAL A 191 -2.57 -20.93 -20.90
C VAL A 191 -1.83 -22.16 -20.38
N PRO A 192 -0.55 -22.07 -19.97
CA PRO A 192 0.25 -23.23 -19.60
C PRO A 192 -0.35 -24.08 -18.47
N ALA A 193 -0.91 -23.45 -17.44
CA ALA A 193 -1.46 -24.16 -16.28
C ALA A 193 -2.81 -24.84 -16.54
N THR A 194 -3.66 -24.31 -17.44
CA THR A 194 -5.03 -24.82 -17.64
C THR A 194 -5.21 -25.51 -18.99
N GLY A 195 -4.34 -25.25 -19.95
CA GLY A 195 -4.48 -25.70 -21.33
C GLY A 195 -5.57 -24.99 -22.13
N ASP A 196 -6.22 -23.97 -21.57
CA ASP A 196 -7.25 -23.19 -22.25
C ASP A 196 -6.67 -22.42 -23.43
N SER A 197 -7.41 -22.37 -24.53
CA SER A 197 -7.00 -21.60 -25.72
C SER A 197 -7.06 -20.10 -25.44
N ILE A 198 -6.03 -19.37 -25.87
CA ILE A 198 -6.03 -17.91 -25.87
C ILE A 198 -6.64 -17.46 -27.22
N PRO A 199 -7.85 -16.90 -27.22
CA PRO A 199 -8.56 -16.60 -28.45
C PRO A 199 -7.82 -15.55 -29.31
N ASN A 200 -7.74 -15.79 -30.62
CA ASN A 200 -7.19 -14.89 -31.62
C ASN A 200 -5.72 -14.47 -31.38
N HIS A 201 -5.01 -15.13 -30.49
CA HIS A 201 -3.61 -14.82 -30.19
C HIS A 201 -2.66 -15.40 -31.24
N ILE A 202 -1.88 -14.53 -31.83
CA ILE A 202 -0.75 -14.85 -32.72
C ILE A 202 0.51 -14.32 -32.06
N PRO A 203 1.35 -15.20 -31.50
CA PRO A 203 2.54 -14.76 -30.77
C PRO A 203 3.53 -13.98 -31.63
N LEU A 204 4.05 -12.89 -31.10
CA LEU A 204 5.21 -12.18 -31.64
C LEU A 204 6.52 -12.86 -31.23
N GLY A 205 6.50 -13.71 -30.22
CA GLY A 205 7.67 -14.35 -29.64
C GLY A 205 8.46 -13.41 -28.74
N LEU A 206 7.77 -12.87 -27.74
CA LEU A 206 8.31 -11.92 -26.78
C LEU A 206 8.43 -12.57 -25.40
N ALA A 207 9.57 -12.35 -24.73
CA ALA A 207 9.71 -12.51 -23.30
C ALA A 207 9.79 -11.12 -22.64
N VAL A 208 9.08 -10.94 -21.55
CA VAL A 208 9.02 -9.68 -20.81
C VAL A 208 9.47 -9.92 -19.38
N HIS A 209 10.47 -9.15 -18.96
CA HIS A 209 10.84 -9.00 -17.57
C HIS A 209 10.23 -7.69 -17.06
N GLN A 210 9.37 -7.77 -16.06
CA GLN A 210 8.65 -6.65 -15.45
C GLN A 210 9.16 -6.42 -14.03
N GLU A 211 9.54 -5.19 -13.76
CA GLU A 211 9.86 -4.74 -12.42
C GLU A 211 8.96 -3.55 -12.04
N SER A 212 8.62 -3.43 -10.78
CA SER A 212 7.95 -2.25 -10.25
C SER A 212 8.68 -1.74 -9.02
N TYR A 213 8.69 -0.42 -8.83
CA TYR A 213 9.42 0.22 -7.75
C TYR A 213 8.53 1.21 -7.01
N ALA A 214 8.48 1.08 -5.68
CA ALA A 214 7.76 1.98 -4.81
C ALA A 214 8.60 2.32 -3.56
N TRP A 215 8.53 3.59 -3.14
CA TRP A 215 9.21 4.11 -1.95
C TRP A 215 8.20 4.71 -0.97
N ASN A 216 8.60 4.91 0.27
CA ASN A 216 7.76 5.50 1.32
C ASN A 216 8.29 6.85 1.83
N PHE A 217 9.13 7.52 1.09
CA PHE A 217 9.47 8.90 1.42
C PHE A 217 8.28 9.82 1.13
N PRO A 218 8.07 10.91 1.86
CA PRO A 218 6.93 11.80 1.65
C PRO A 218 6.77 12.29 0.21
N PHE A 219 7.87 12.56 -0.49
CA PHE A 219 7.89 13.03 -1.88
C PHE A 219 7.79 11.92 -2.93
N THR A 220 7.80 10.64 -2.51
CA THR A 220 7.69 9.47 -3.39
C THR A 220 6.38 8.70 -3.23
N ASN A 221 5.56 9.06 -2.25
CA ASN A 221 4.35 8.32 -1.88
C ASN A 221 3.26 8.30 -2.96
N ASP A 222 3.33 9.22 -3.90
CA ASP A 222 2.27 9.52 -4.85
C ASP A 222 2.55 8.95 -6.26
N TRP A 223 3.56 8.07 -6.40
CA TRP A 223 3.88 7.42 -7.67
C TRP A 223 4.51 6.03 -7.50
N VAL A 224 4.36 5.19 -8.54
CA VAL A 224 4.96 3.86 -8.70
C VAL A 224 5.57 3.79 -10.08
N ILE A 225 6.83 3.34 -10.19
CA ILE A 225 7.52 3.13 -11.46
C ILE A 225 7.28 1.69 -11.91
N LEU A 226 7.05 1.52 -13.22
CA LEU A 226 6.89 0.24 -13.91
C LEU A 226 7.94 0.14 -15.02
N SER A 227 8.85 -0.81 -14.92
CA SER A 227 9.93 -1.06 -15.85
C SER A 227 9.68 -2.37 -16.60
N TYR A 228 9.72 -2.35 -17.92
CA TYR A 228 9.51 -3.51 -18.77
C TYR A 228 10.71 -3.70 -19.70
N THR A 229 11.41 -4.80 -19.56
CA THR A 229 12.43 -5.25 -20.51
C THR A 229 11.81 -6.28 -21.44
N ILE A 230 11.69 -5.93 -22.71
CA ILE A 230 11.08 -6.73 -23.77
C ILE A 230 12.18 -7.37 -24.58
N ARG A 231 12.24 -8.68 -24.64
CA ARG A 231 13.21 -9.44 -25.42
C ARG A 231 12.51 -10.19 -26.56
N ASN A 232 13.05 -10.09 -27.77
CA ASN A 232 12.62 -10.91 -28.89
C ASN A 232 13.22 -12.32 -28.76
N VAL A 233 12.37 -13.29 -28.40
CA VAL A 233 12.76 -14.72 -28.32
C VAL A 233 12.31 -15.52 -29.53
N SER A 234 11.74 -14.85 -30.57
CA SER A 234 11.41 -15.47 -31.85
C SER A 234 12.64 -15.69 -32.71
N GLY A 235 12.50 -16.49 -33.75
CA GLY A 235 13.52 -16.64 -34.82
C GLY A 235 13.46 -15.54 -35.88
N ASP A 236 12.54 -14.58 -35.77
CA ASP A 236 12.31 -13.53 -36.77
C ASP A 236 12.69 -12.14 -36.25
N THR A 237 12.96 -11.22 -37.14
CA THR A 237 13.10 -9.80 -36.76
C THR A 237 11.74 -9.14 -36.64
N LEU A 238 11.53 -8.40 -35.58
CA LEU A 238 10.36 -7.58 -35.39
C LEU A 238 10.64 -6.15 -35.85
N ASP A 239 9.80 -5.66 -36.75
CA ASP A 239 9.87 -4.31 -37.29
C ASP A 239 8.80 -3.41 -36.69
N ASP A 240 9.12 -2.12 -36.56
CA ASP A 240 8.24 -1.07 -36.02
C ASP A 240 7.56 -1.50 -34.73
N VAL A 241 8.37 -1.82 -33.73
CA VAL A 241 7.90 -2.24 -32.40
C VAL A 241 7.40 -1.04 -31.63
N TYR A 242 6.24 -1.18 -30.98
CA TYR A 242 5.66 -0.21 -30.04
C TYR A 242 5.38 -0.90 -28.73
N ALA A 243 5.56 -0.18 -27.62
CA ALA A 243 5.17 -0.64 -26.30
C ALA A 243 4.27 0.41 -25.62
N GLY A 244 3.29 -0.03 -24.82
CA GLY A 244 2.37 0.89 -24.18
C GLY A 244 1.58 0.26 -23.05
N ILE A 245 0.83 1.09 -22.32
CA ILE A 245 -0.13 0.66 -21.30
C ILE A 245 -1.52 1.12 -21.71
N TRP A 246 -2.37 0.14 -21.92
CA TRP A 246 -3.81 0.31 -22.01
C TRP A 246 -4.40 0.39 -20.60
N CYS A 247 -5.38 1.26 -20.35
CA CYS A 247 -5.99 1.43 -19.04
C CYS A 247 -7.49 1.73 -19.13
N ASP A 248 -8.25 1.02 -18.34
CA ASP A 248 -9.62 1.34 -17.98
C ASP A 248 -9.62 2.04 -16.62
N ASN A 249 -9.48 3.37 -16.67
CA ASN A 249 -9.41 4.21 -15.50
C ASN A 249 -10.82 4.48 -14.95
N VAL A 250 -11.08 4.02 -13.73
CA VAL A 250 -12.33 4.26 -13.01
C VAL A 250 -12.02 4.95 -11.70
N VAL A 251 -12.08 6.29 -11.69
CA VAL A 251 -11.85 7.09 -10.48
C VAL A 251 -13.15 7.20 -9.70
N ARG A 252 -13.25 6.51 -8.55
CA ARG A 252 -14.49 6.39 -7.76
C ARG A 252 -14.23 6.21 -6.27
N ASN A 253 -15.04 6.90 -5.50
CA ASN A 253 -15.14 6.67 -4.06
C ASN A 253 -16.05 5.47 -3.79
N THR A 254 -15.47 4.29 -3.55
CA THR A 254 -16.22 3.04 -3.37
C THR A 254 -16.98 2.96 -2.04
N ASN A 255 -16.77 3.90 -1.11
CA ASN A 255 -17.60 4.05 0.07
C ASN A 255 -19.05 4.44 -0.29
N TYR A 256 -19.24 5.10 -1.43
CA TYR A 256 -20.54 5.56 -1.90
C TYR A 256 -21.06 4.77 -3.11
N VAL A 257 -20.18 4.43 -4.05
CA VAL A 257 -20.55 3.70 -5.27
C VAL A 257 -19.72 2.43 -5.38
N ARG A 258 -20.31 1.30 -4.97
CA ARG A 258 -19.62 0.01 -4.98
C ARG A 258 -19.27 -0.45 -6.39
N PRO A 259 -18.18 -1.21 -6.58
CA PRO A 259 -17.86 -1.86 -7.85
C PRO A 259 -19.04 -2.66 -8.39
N GLY A 260 -19.31 -2.49 -9.70
CA GLY A 260 -20.44 -3.15 -10.38
C GLY A 260 -21.81 -2.48 -10.19
N ALA A 261 -21.94 -1.47 -9.33
CA ALA A 261 -23.17 -0.71 -9.18
C ALA A 261 -23.42 0.20 -10.40
N THR A 262 -24.70 0.56 -10.63
CA THR A 262 -25.08 1.54 -11.64
C THR A 262 -24.33 2.85 -11.42
N GLY A 263 -23.66 3.37 -12.44
CA GLY A 263 -22.89 4.61 -12.37
C GLY A 263 -21.43 4.45 -11.96
N TYR A 264 -20.98 3.26 -11.60
CA TYR A 264 -19.57 3.03 -11.22
C TYR A 264 -18.60 3.38 -12.36
N TYR A 265 -18.92 3.02 -13.61
CA TYR A 265 -18.00 3.13 -14.76
C TYR A 265 -18.13 4.41 -15.59
N TYR A 266 -19.21 5.17 -15.51
CA TYR A 266 -19.61 6.10 -16.58
C TYR A 266 -19.24 7.57 -16.37
N TYR A 267 -18.54 7.93 -15.33
CA TYR A 267 -18.38 9.35 -14.97
C TYR A 267 -16.94 9.84 -14.90
N CYS A 268 -16.04 9.11 -15.57
CA CYS A 268 -14.65 9.55 -15.65
C CYS A 268 -14.45 10.50 -16.82
N ALA A 269 -13.61 11.49 -16.62
CA ALA A 269 -13.12 12.40 -17.62
C ALA A 269 -11.60 12.44 -17.56
N GLY A 270 -10.94 12.88 -18.60
CA GLY A 270 -9.49 12.89 -18.63
C GLY A 270 -8.92 13.60 -19.84
N GLY A 271 -7.60 13.64 -19.92
CA GLY A 271 -6.87 14.27 -20.99
C GLY A 271 -5.49 13.69 -21.18
N TYR A 272 -4.74 14.34 -22.05
CA TYR A 272 -3.35 14.02 -22.33
C TYR A 272 -2.54 15.31 -22.41
N ASP A 273 -1.41 15.33 -21.74
CA ASP A 273 -0.40 16.38 -21.84
C ASP A 273 0.82 15.82 -22.59
N SER A 274 1.04 16.35 -23.79
CA SER A 274 2.11 15.87 -24.68
C SER A 274 3.51 16.29 -24.19
N LEU A 275 3.64 17.40 -23.47
CA LEU A 275 4.92 17.86 -22.91
C LEU A 275 5.31 16.99 -21.71
N ALA A 276 4.34 16.68 -20.87
CA ALA A 276 4.53 15.78 -19.74
C ALA A 276 4.53 14.30 -20.15
N ARG A 277 4.18 13.98 -21.41
CA ARG A 277 3.99 12.60 -21.88
C ARG A 277 3.08 11.78 -20.97
N MET A 278 2.04 12.40 -20.44
CA MET A 278 1.16 11.85 -19.43
C MET A 278 -0.30 11.93 -19.84
N MET A 279 -1.00 10.81 -19.81
CA MET A 279 -2.46 10.77 -19.78
C MET A 279 -2.94 10.84 -18.34
N TYR A 280 -4.08 11.48 -18.09
CA TYR A 280 -4.65 11.58 -16.74
C TYR A 280 -6.16 11.42 -16.75
N THR A 281 -6.70 10.95 -15.63
CA THR A 281 -8.13 10.71 -15.44
C THR A 281 -8.56 11.17 -14.04
N PHE A 282 -9.81 11.64 -13.95
CA PHE A 282 -10.45 12.11 -12.72
C PHE A 282 -11.96 11.81 -12.74
N GLU A 283 -12.62 11.91 -11.60
CA GLU A 283 -14.07 11.84 -11.51
C GLU A 283 -14.70 13.14 -12.05
N GLY A 284 -15.26 13.08 -13.25
CA GLY A 284 -15.74 14.27 -13.97
C GLY A 284 -17.18 14.70 -13.66
N ASN A 285 -17.99 13.80 -13.08
CA ASN A 285 -19.38 14.11 -12.72
C ASN A 285 -19.83 13.25 -11.55
N PRO A 286 -19.64 13.71 -10.33
CA PRO A 286 -20.07 12.98 -9.15
C PRO A 286 -21.59 12.83 -9.12
N SER A 287 -22.07 11.68 -8.70
CA SER A 287 -23.50 11.47 -8.49
C SER A 287 -24.01 12.41 -7.40
N PRO A 288 -25.18 13.05 -7.57
CA PRO A 288 -25.74 13.92 -6.56
C PRO A 288 -25.83 13.24 -5.18
N GLY A 289 -25.33 13.91 -4.14
CA GLY A 289 -25.34 13.41 -2.76
C GLY A 289 -24.20 12.49 -2.38
N ASN A 290 -23.30 12.16 -3.29
CA ASN A 290 -22.09 11.39 -2.99
C ASN A 290 -20.89 12.33 -2.80
N THR A 291 -19.97 11.95 -1.91
CA THR A 291 -18.66 12.61 -1.82
C THR A 291 -17.79 12.06 -2.96
N PRO A 292 -17.38 12.88 -3.89
CA PRO A 292 -16.61 12.44 -5.03
C PRO A 292 -15.16 12.17 -4.69
N ALA A 293 -14.44 11.50 -5.60
CA ALA A 293 -13.01 11.39 -5.55
C ALA A 293 -12.37 12.73 -5.94
N ASN A 294 -11.67 13.38 -5.01
CA ASN A 294 -10.97 14.64 -5.25
C ASN A 294 -9.51 14.40 -5.64
N SER A 295 -9.30 13.53 -6.63
CA SER A 295 -7.97 13.06 -7.00
C SER A 295 -7.88 12.72 -8.49
N TYR A 296 -6.63 12.60 -8.95
CA TYR A 296 -6.24 12.19 -10.29
C TYR A 296 -5.49 10.86 -10.25
N ILE A 297 -5.55 10.12 -11.36
CA ILE A 297 -4.53 9.16 -11.76
C ILE A 297 -3.91 9.62 -13.06
N GLY A 298 -2.57 9.57 -13.16
CA GLY A 298 -1.78 9.78 -14.36
C GLY A 298 -0.99 8.53 -14.71
N LEU A 299 -0.83 8.28 -16.01
CA LEU A 299 0.09 7.30 -16.57
C LEU A 299 1.02 8.03 -17.53
N ALA A 300 2.32 7.96 -17.28
CA ALA A 300 3.33 8.67 -18.06
C ALA A 300 4.42 7.73 -18.56
N VAL A 301 4.99 8.05 -19.73
CA VAL A 301 6.23 7.45 -20.23
C VAL A 301 7.40 8.24 -19.66
N LEU A 302 8.22 7.62 -18.82
CA LEU A 302 9.41 8.25 -18.25
C LEU A 302 10.58 8.19 -19.25
N GLY A 303 10.74 7.07 -19.93
CA GLY A 303 11.78 6.89 -20.93
C GLY A 303 11.86 5.47 -21.46
N ALA A 304 12.80 5.24 -22.35
CA ALA A 304 13.14 3.93 -22.84
C ALA A 304 14.64 3.87 -23.10
N THR A 305 15.25 2.72 -22.89
CA THR A 305 16.70 2.56 -23.13
C THR A 305 16.99 2.70 -24.63
N PRO A 306 17.72 3.72 -25.05
CA PRO A 306 18.10 3.86 -26.44
C PRO A 306 19.17 2.82 -26.80
N PHE A 307 19.14 2.33 -28.04
CA PHE A 307 20.31 1.69 -28.60
C PHE A 307 21.27 2.80 -29.06
N PRO A 308 22.42 2.98 -28.46
CA PRO A 308 23.32 4.07 -28.81
C PRO A 308 23.63 4.08 -30.29
N ASN A 309 23.49 5.23 -30.94
CA ASN A 309 23.93 5.50 -32.33
C ASN A 309 23.22 4.74 -33.46
N ASP A 310 22.05 4.19 -33.27
CA ASP A 310 21.30 3.51 -34.33
C ASP A 310 19.94 4.18 -34.61
N SER A 311 19.94 5.17 -35.50
CA SER A 311 18.72 5.83 -36.00
C SER A 311 17.75 4.88 -36.67
N SER A 312 18.20 3.68 -37.11
CA SER A 312 17.34 2.65 -37.69
C SER A 312 16.48 1.94 -36.64
N ARG A 313 16.75 2.15 -35.34
CA ARG A 313 16.06 1.52 -34.23
C ARG A 313 15.04 2.44 -33.52
N GLY A 314 14.66 3.56 -34.15
CA GLY A 314 13.59 4.43 -33.64
C GLY A 314 14.00 5.45 -32.58
N ILE A 315 15.29 5.69 -32.43
CA ILE A 315 15.79 6.77 -31.61
C ILE A 315 15.76 8.05 -32.44
N TYR A 316 15.04 9.03 -31.95
CA TYR A 316 14.98 10.35 -32.56
C TYR A 316 15.92 11.28 -31.79
N VAL A 317 16.64 12.09 -32.58
CA VAL A 317 17.49 13.14 -32.04
C VAL A 317 16.82 14.46 -32.33
N ASP A 318 16.61 15.27 -31.36
CA ASP A 318 16.03 16.61 -31.51
C ASP A 318 17.03 17.60 -32.10
N SER A 319 16.66 18.86 -32.27
CA SER A 319 17.53 19.91 -32.83
C SER A 319 18.71 20.26 -31.91
N LEU A 320 18.74 19.84 -30.67
CA LEU A 320 19.81 20.01 -29.69
C LEU A 320 20.77 18.82 -29.62
N GLY A 321 20.38 17.72 -30.28
CA GLY A 321 21.16 16.48 -30.26
C GLY A 321 20.73 15.53 -29.13
N ASP A 322 19.66 15.83 -28.44
CA ASP A 322 19.14 15.00 -27.35
C ASP A 322 18.27 13.88 -27.88
N LEU A 323 18.35 12.72 -27.26
CA LEU A 323 17.56 11.54 -27.61
C LEU A 323 16.15 11.67 -27.06
N TYR A 324 15.13 11.41 -27.87
CA TYR A 324 13.77 11.38 -27.38
C TYR A 324 12.95 10.23 -28.00
N HIS A 325 11.95 9.79 -27.26
CA HIS A 325 11.00 8.77 -27.67
C HIS A 325 9.65 9.40 -28.00
N GLN A 326 9.15 9.13 -29.21
CA GLN A 326 7.83 9.59 -29.60
C GLN A 326 6.77 8.88 -28.76
N THR A 327 5.83 9.64 -28.22
CA THR A 327 4.73 9.13 -27.41
C THR A 327 3.41 9.38 -28.10
N PHE A 328 2.52 8.40 -28.03
CA PHE A 328 1.19 8.46 -28.64
C PHE A 328 0.13 8.28 -27.57
N PHE A 329 -0.96 9.01 -27.72
CA PHE A 329 -2.14 8.88 -26.87
C PHE A 329 -3.36 8.54 -27.70
N ASN A 330 -4.04 7.46 -27.32
CA ASN A 330 -5.30 7.05 -27.89
C ASN A 330 -6.34 6.78 -26.82
N ALA A 331 -7.61 6.90 -27.18
CA ALA A 331 -8.72 6.61 -26.27
C ALA A 331 -9.94 6.16 -27.07
N TRP A 332 -10.81 5.39 -26.43
CA TRP A 332 -12.11 4.99 -26.97
C TRP A 332 -13.11 4.71 -25.85
N ILE A 333 -14.36 4.55 -26.23
CA ILE A 333 -15.39 4.18 -25.27
C ILE A 333 -15.34 2.69 -25.01
N TYR A 334 -15.28 2.30 -23.75
CA TYR A 334 -15.26 0.91 -23.32
C TYR A 334 -16.39 0.11 -23.99
N ARG A 335 -16.02 -0.90 -24.78
CA ARG A 335 -16.95 -1.77 -25.54
C ARG A 335 -17.99 -1.00 -26.35
N ASN A 336 -17.66 0.15 -26.88
CA ASN A 336 -18.55 1.00 -27.65
C ASN A 336 -19.85 1.38 -26.91
N SER A 337 -19.79 1.51 -25.58
CA SER A 337 -20.90 2.08 -24.79
C SER A 337 -21.13 3.56 -25.13
N ALA A 338 -22.21 4.16 -24.63
CA ALA A 338 -22.55 5.56 -24.94
C ALA A 338 -21.43 6.55 -24.54
N GLY A 339 -21.09 7.50 -25.42
CA GLY A 339 -20.04 8.49 -25.19
C GLY A 339 -19.77 9.38 -26.39
N VAL A 340 -18.57 9.92 -26.51
CA VAL A 340 -18.16 10.77 -27.63
C VAL A 340 -18.15 9.96 -28.93
N GLN A 341 -18.86 10.45 -29.93
CA GLN A 341 -18.86 9.83 -31.26
C GLN A 341 -17.44 9.71 -31.83
N ALA A 342 -17.18 8.66 -32.57
CA ALA A 342 -15.91 8.32 -33.21
C ALA A 342 -14.82 7.67 -32.32
N LEU A 343 -15.05 7.47 -31.04
CA LEU A 343 -14.16 6.72 -30.18
C LEU A 343 -14.63 5.25 -30.06
N PHE A 344 -14.25 4.43 -31.04
CA PHE A 344 -14.62 3.02 -31.10
C PHE A 344 -13.51 2.12 -30.55
N SER A 345 -13.90 1.06 -29.85
CA SER A 345 -13.04 -0.05 -29.48
C SER A 345 -12.28 -0.62 -30.69
N PRO A 346 -10.97 -0.90 -30.57
CA PRO A 346 -10.21 -1.47 -31.67
C PRO A 346 -10.65 -2.90 -31.99
N THR A 347 -10.39 -3.31 -33.23
CA THR A 347 -10.52 -4.71 -33.68
C THR A 347 -9.19 -5.43 -33.50
N ASP A 348 -9.24 -6.75 -33.30
CA ASP A 348 -8.04 -7.57 -33.16
C ASP A 348 -7.43 -7.91 -34.51
N ASP A 349 -8.21 -7.87 -35.58
CA ASP A 349 -7.76 -8.18 -36.93
C ASP A 349 -7.36 -6.92 -37.68
N TYR A 350 -6.05 -6.71 -37.84
CA TYR A 350 -5.49 -5.64 -38.65
C TYR A 350 -5.92 -5.75 -40.11
N ASN A 351 -6.03 -6.96 -40.66
CA ASN A 351 -6.39 -7.15 -42.06
C ASN A 351 -7.86 -6.84 -42.34
N ALA A 352 -8.75 -7.09 -41.37
CA ALA A 352 -10.16 -6.77 -41.50
C ALA A 352 -10.40 -5.23 -41.42
N SER A 353 -9.67 -4.53 -40.56
CA SER A 353 -9.81 -3.09 -40.42
C SER A 353 -8.51 -2.43 -39.91
N PRO A 354 -7.53 -2.17 -40.77
CA PRO A 354 -6.25 -1.61 -40.35
C PRO A 354 -6.39 -0.26 -39.62
N TYR A 355 -7.40 0.53 -39.94
CA TYR A 355 -7.66 1.83 -39.29
C TYR A 355 -8.17 1.71 -37.85
N LEU A 356 -8.72 0.55 -37.47
CA LEU A 356 -9.30 0.31 -36.15
C LEU A 356 -8.53 -0.74 -35.35
N SER A 357 -7.40 -1.25 -35.90
CA SER A 357 -6.64 -2.30 -35.22
C SER A 357 -5.99 -1.80 -33.93
N ARG A 358 -5.73 -2.72 -32.99
CA ARG A 358 -4.94 -2.44 -31.77
C ARG A 358 -3.59 -1.81 -32.12
N TYR A 359 -2.91 -2.32 -33.15
CA TYR A 359 -1.63 -1.80 -33.57
C TYR A 359 -1.73 -0.34 -34.02
N THR A 360 -2.72 0.01 -34.82
CA THR A 360 -2.94 1.41 -35.25
C THR A 360 -3.21 2.32 -34.04
N ARG A 361 -3.89 1.84 -33.02
CA ARG A 361 -4.12 2.62 -31.78
C ARG A 361 -2.81 2.93 -31.04
N MET A 362 -1.80 2.07 -31.16
CA MET A 362 -0.48 2.29 -30.57
C MET A 362 0.39 3.28 -31.37
N THR A 363 0.12 3.45 -32.66
CA THR A 363 1.00 4.19 -33.58
C THR A 363 0.52 5.61 -33.90
N GLN A 364 -0.62 6.01 -33.36
CA GLN A 364 -1.28 7.29 -33.68
C GLN A 364 -1.90 7.90 -32.44
N SER A 365 -1.87 9.24 -32.35
CA SER A 365 -2.62 9.97 -31.34
C SER A 365 -3.98 10.41 -31.89
N ILE A 366 -5.00 10.45 -31.02
CA ILE A 366 -6.27 11.09 -31.35
C ILE A 366 -6.08 12.62 -31.43
N PRO A 367 -6.90 13.31 -32.26
CA PRO A 367 -6.78 14.76 -32.42
C PRO A 367 -7.05 15.53 -31.12
N GLN A 368 -6.34 16.64 -30.91
CA GLN A 368 -6.50 17.50 -29.73
C GLN A 368 -7.94 17.91 -29.43
N PRO A 369 -8.81 18.29 -30.41
CA PRO A 369 -10.21 18.59 -30.12
C PRO A 369 -10.99 17.42 -29.50
N THR A 370 -10.60 16.17 -29.79
CA THR A 370 -11.21 14.98 -29.18
C THR A 370 -10.74 14.83 -27.72
N ILE A 371 -9.46 15.08 -27.44
CA ILE A 371 -8.91 15.10 -26.08
C ILE A 371 -9.60 16.16 -25.24
N ASP A 372 -9.79 17.37 -25.78
CA ASP A 372 -10.48 18.47 -25.10
C ASP A 372 -11.95 18.14 -24.81
N ALA A 373 -12.61 17.42 -25.71
CA ALA A 373 -13.97 16.93 -25.50
C ALA A 373 -14.05 15.87 -24.37
N MET A 374 -13.07 14.99 -24.25
CA MET A 374 -13.01 13.99 -23.17
C MET A 374 -12.90 14.63 -21.79
N ARG A 375 -12.23 15.77 -21.67
CA ARG A 375 -12.10 16.51 -20.39
C ARG A 375 -13.41 17.05 -19.87
N THR A 376 -14.36 17.34 -20.75
CA THR A 376 -15.64 18.01 -20.44
C THR A 376 -16.85 17.10 -20.61
N THR A 377 -16.67 15.90 -21.15
CA THR A 377 -17.76 14.93 -21.40
C THR A 377 -17.43 13.61 -20.71
N PRO A 378 -17.81 13.45 -19.43
CA PRO A 378 -17.56 12.23 -18.69
C PRO A 378 -18.22 11.01 -19.34
N ALA A 379 -17.48 9.91 -19.43
CA ALA A 379 -17.94 8.64 -19.97
C ALA A 379 -17.12 7.47 -19.41
N ASN A 380 -17.36 6.27 -19.91
CA ASN A 380 -16.52 5.09 -19.61
C ASN A 380 -15.39 5.01 -20.66
N TYR A 381 -14.37 5.84 -20.47
CA TYR A 381 -13.22 5.87 -21.37
C TYR A 381 -12.19 4.80 -20.99
N THR A 382 -11.65 4.15 -22.01
CA THR A 382 -10.37 3.46 -21.95
C THR A 382 -9.33 4.29 -22.67
N THR A 383 -8.12 4.26 -22.16
CA THR A 383 -7.00 5.06 -22.65
C THR A 383 -5.81 4.16 -22.98
N LEU A 384 -4.98 4.59 -23.88
CA LEU A 384 -3.73 3.92 -24.27
C LEU A 384 -2.64 4.96 -24.43
N ILE A 385 -1.58 4.83 -23.65
CA ILE A 385 -0.33 5.56 -23.87
C ILE A 385 0.72 4.59 -24.40
N SER A 386 1.42 4.96 -25.46
CA SER A 386 2.42 4.12 -26.10
C SER A 386 3.61 4.93 -26.60
N THR A 387 4.73 4.25 -26.78
CA THR A 387 5.96 4.82 -27.33
C THR A 387 6.57 3.88 -28.38
N GLY A 388 7.36 4.44 -29.29
CA GLY A 388 7.96 3.76 -30.44
C GLY A 388 7.96 4.69 -31.66
N PRO A 389 8.30 4.18 -32.88
CA PRO A 389 8.69 2.81 -33.15
C PRO A 389 10.17 2.53 -32.82
N TRP A 390 10.46 1.32 -32.37
CA TRP A 390 11.79 0.75 -32.59
C TRP A 390 11.73 0.04 -33.94
N HIS A 391 12.43 0.59 -34.94
CA HIS A 391 12.31 0.11 -36.32
C HIS A 391 12.80 -1.32 -36.54
N ARG A 392 13.63 -1.81 -35.61
CA ARG A 392 14.16 -3.16 -35.69
C ARG A 392 14.50 -3.72 -34.32
N LEU A 393 13.94 -4.88 -33.98
CA LEU A 393 14.32 -5.70 -32.84
C LEU A 393 14.68 -7.11 -33.36
N ALA A 394 15.98 -7.37 -33.50
CA ALA A 394 16.46 -8.66 -34.02
C ALA A 394 16.29 -9.78 -33.00
N PRO A 395 16.35 -11.07 -33.40
CA PRO A 395 16.34 -12.18 -32.47
C PRO A 395 17.38 -12.02 -31.36
N ASN A 396 16.94 -12.20 -30.11
CA ASN A 396 17.69 -12.01 -28.86
C ASN A 396 18.03 -10.56 -28.47
N ASP A 397 17.72 -9.57 -29.29
CA ASP A 397 17.76 -8.17 -28.86
C ASP A 397 16.68 -7.89 -27.80
N SER A 398 16.94 -6.90 -26.94
CA SER A 398 15.98 -6.40 -25.97
C SER A 398 15.89 -4.89 -25.99
N ILE A 399 14.72 -4.38 -25.62
CA ILE A 399 14.44 -2.97 -25.35
C ILE A 399 13.82 -2.84 -23.96
N GLN A 400 14.07 -1.72 -23.30
CA GLN A 400 13.45 -1.39 -22.04
C GLN A 400 12.56 -0.17 -22.22
N VAL A 401 11.38 -0.18 -21.59
CA VAL A 401 10.48 0.96 -21.50
C VAL A 401 10.01 1.13 -20.08
N VAL A 402 9.95 2.37 -19.61
CA VAL A 402 9.62 2.70 -18.23
C VAL A 402 8.44 3.67 -18.19
N PHE A 403 7.47 3.31 -17.39
CA PHE A 403 6.26 4.11 -17.12
C PHE A 403 6.18 4.50 -15.64
N ALA A 404 5.39 5.52 -15.35
CA ALA A 404 4.95 5.83 -14.00
C ALA A 404 3.44 5.82 -13.91
N VAL A 405 2.92 5.24 -12.83
CA VAL A 405 1.58 5.50 -12.31
C VAL A 405 1.71 6.57 -11.26
N VAL A 406 1.03 7.69 -11.42
CA VAL A 406 1.05 8.82 -10.49
C VAL A 406 -0.38 9.08 -10.03
N CYS A 407 -0.62 9.14 -8.72
CA CYS A 407 -1.89 9.56 -8.18
C CYS A 407 -1.68 10.83 -7.34
N ALA A 408 -2.64 11.75 -7.36
CA ALA A 408 -2.53 12.96 -6.56
C ALA A 408 -3.91 13.53 -6.21
N GLU A 409 -4.03 14.13 -5.04
CA GLU A 409 -5.18 14.96 -4.71
C GLU A 409 -5.17 16.24 -5.57
N LYS A 410 -6.35 16.71 -5.94
CA LYS A 410 -6.48 18.00 -6.63
C LYS A 410 -5.96 19.12 -5.74
N ALA A 411 -5.11 19.99 -6.29
CA ALA A 411 -4.64 21.16 -5.57
C ALA A 411 -5.77 22.16 -5.32
N GLY A 412 -5.73 22.85 -4.17
CA GLY A 412 -6.75 23.84 -3.77
C GLY A 412 -7.89 23.25 -2.95
N ASN A 413 -8.72 24.17 -2.41
CA ASN A 413 -9.82 23.81 -1.49
C ASN A 413 -11.19 23.69 -2.16
N GLU A 414 -11.29 23.94 -3.47
CA GLU A 414 -12.55 23.93 -4.18
C GLU A 414 -12.73 22.60 -4.91
N TYR A 415 -13.70 21.83 -4.44
CA TYR A 415 -14.19 20.68 -5.16
C TYR A 415 -15.12 21.15 -6.29
N GLU A 416 -14.59 21.16 -7.48
CA GLU A 416 -15.40 21.22 -8.71
C GLU A 416 -15.21 19.88 -9.44
N GLY A 417 -16.30 19.27 -9.90
CA GLY A 417 -16.25 18.07 -10.77
C GLY A 417 -15.60 18.35 -12.13
N LEU A 418 -14.84 19.43 -12.23
CA LEU A 418 -14.15 19.92 -13.40
C LEU A 418 -12.65 19.89 -13.15
N ASP A 419 -11.90 19.81 -14.24
CA ASP A 419 -10.46 19.82 -14.26
C ASP A 419 -9.96 21.24 -14.61
N LYS A 420 -9.18 21.83 -13.71
CA LYS A 420 -8.45 23.09 -13.96
C LYS A 420 -6.95 22.81 -13.98
N PRO A 421 -6.16 23.55 -14.77
CA PRO A 421 -4.71 23.35 -14.82
C PRO A 421 -4.00 23.44 -13.46
N ASP A 422 -4.40 24.39 -12.61
CA ASP A 422 -3.88 24.60 -11.26
C ASP A 422 -4.21 23.47 -10.30
N GLN A 423 -5.31 22.77 -10.50
CA GLN A 423 -5.68 21.60 -9.69
C GLN A 423 -4.78 20.40 -9.94
N ARG A 424 -4.04 20.34 -11.06
CA ARG A 424 -3.11 19.26 -11.43
C ARG A 424 -1.70 19.46 -10.91
N GLU A 425 -1.43 20.50 -10.14
CA GLU A 425 -0.08 20.82 -9.66
C GLU A 425 0.56 19.65 -8.92
N ASN A 426 -0.14 19.05 -7.95
CA ASN A 426 0.35 17.88 -7.21
C ASN A 426 0.62 16.68 -8.12
N LEU A 427 -0.20 16.48 -9.17
CA LEU A 427 0.00 15.41 -10.14
C LEU A 427 1.31 15.60 -10.94
N TYR A 428 1.56 16.85 -11.36
CA TYR A 428 2.82 17.18 -12.06
C TYR A 428 4.02 17.13 -11.13
N ASP A 429 3.86 17.48 -9.86
CA ASP A 429 4.92 17.34 -8.86
C ASP A 429 5.33 15.87 -8.67
N GLY A 430 4.35 14.98 -8.51
CA GLY A 430 4.60 13.54 -8.45
C GLY A 430 5.29 13.02 -9.71
N LEU A 431 4.86 13.48 -10.90
CA LEU A 431 5.52 13.10 -12.16
C LEU A 431 6.95 13.61 -12.24
N ARG A 432 7.23 14.87 -11.84
CA ARG A 432 8.59 15.41 -11.82
C ARG A 432 9.53 14.58 -10.96
N TRP A 433 9.06 14.15 -9.80
CA TRP A 433 9.82 13.28 -8.91
C TRP A 433 10.04 11.88 -9.51
N ALA A 434 9.01 11.28 -10.10
CA ALA A 434 9.13 9.98 -10.79
C ALA A 434 10.13 10.07 -11.96
N GLN A 435 10.08 11.15 -12.75
CA GLN A 435 11.02 11.40 -13.86
C GLN A 435 12.45 11.57 -13.35
N ARG A 436 12.64 12.38 -12.30
CA ARG A 436 13.96 12.58 -11.68
C ARG A 436 14.53 11.28 -11.13
N CYS A 437 13.70 10.47 -10.47
CA CYS A 437 14.09 9.15 -10.01
C CYS A 437 14.56 8.26 -11.15
N TYR A 438 13.77 8.18 -12.23
CA TYR A 438 14.14 7.42 -13.43
C TYR A 438 15.45 7.93 -14.05
N ASN A 439 15.59 9.23 -14.22
CA ASN A 439 16.78 9.83 -14.80
C ASN A 439 18.03 9.46 -13.98
N GLY A 440 17.93 9.46 -12.67
CA GLY A 440 19.06 9.15 -11.81
C GLY A 440 20.20 10.15 -11.97
N GLU A 441 21.36 9.70 -12.44
CA GLU A 441 22.52 10.54 -12.70
C GLU A 441 22.40 11.40 -13.95
N ASP A 442 21.54 11.03 -14.90
CA ASP A 442 21.24 11.79 -16.11
C ASP A 442 20.39 13.03 -15.74
N VAL A 443 21.04 14.07 -15.25
CA VAL A 443 20.36 15.26 -14.70
C VAL A 443 19.60 16.02 -15.80
N ASN A 444 20.15 16.06 -17.01
CA ASN A 444 19.55 16.77 -18.15
C ASN A 444 18.53 15.96 -18.94
N GLY A 445 18.41 14.64 -18.65
CA GLY A 445 17.41 13.75 -19.25
C GLY A 445 17.69 13.38 -20.70
N ASN A 446 18.98 13.39 -21.13
CA ASN A 446 19.36 13.09 -22.50
C ASN A 446 19.75 11.65 -22.74
N ASP A 447 19.54 10.76 -21.78
CA ASP A 447 19.88 9.33 -21.80
C ASP A 447 21.37 9.02 -21.99
N ARG A 448 22.24 9.90 -21.54
CA ARG A 448 23.71 9.77 -21.59
C ARG A 448 24.30 10.11 -20.23
N LEU A 449 25.51 9.62 -20.01
CA LEU A 449 26.33 10.01 -18.86
C LEU A 449 27.28 11.15 -19.32
N ASP A 450 26.94 12.37 -18.99
CA ASP A 450 27.72 13.55 -19.33
C ASP A 450 28.83 13.84 -18.31
N PRO A 451 29.85 14.63 -18.65
CA PRO A 451 30.89 14.99 -17.71
C PRO A 451 30.34 15.70 -16.47
N GLY A 452 30.54 15.11 -15.31
CA GLY A 452 30.09 15.61 -14.01
C GLY A 452 28.80 14.98 -13.50
N GLU A 453 28.17 14.08 -14.26
CA GLU A 453 26.98 13.34 -13.84
C GLU A 453 27.32 12.01 -13.18
N ASP A 454 28.47 11.39 -13.46
CA ASP A 454 28.95 10.14 -12.86
C ASP A 454 29.41 10.39 -11.41
N ILE A 455 28.47 10.35 -10.48
CA ILE A 455 28.66 10.72 -9.08
C ILE A 455 28.24 9.64 -8.08
N VAL A 456 27.46 8.63 -8.52
CA VAL A 456 26.94 7.58 -7.65
C VAL A 456 27.08 6.22 -8.33
N ARG A 457 27.30 5.18 -7.55
CA ARG A 457 27.31 3.80 -8.02
C ARG A 457 26.38 2.93 -7.21
N ARG A 458 25.78 1.96 -7.85
CA ARG A 458 24.95 0.96 -7.17
C ARG A 458 25.85 -0.16 -6.63
N VAL A 459 25.75 -0.40 -5.34
CA VAL A 459 26.47 -1.46 -4.64
C VAL A 459 25.48 -2.38 -3.92
N PRO A 460 25.88 -3.61 -3.55
CA PRO A 460 25.03 -4.42 -2.68
C PRO A 460 24.63 -3.68 -1.42
N GLY A 461 23.32 -3.51 -1.22
CA GLY A 461 22.77 -2.78 -0.08
C GLY A 461 22.46 -1.30 -0.32
N GLY A 462 22.58 -0.80 -1.56
CA GLY A 462 22.11 0.55 -1.89
C GLY A 462 23.01 1.35 -2.83
N LEU A 463 23.01 2.65 -2.66
CA LEU A 463 23.79 3.60 -3.45
C LEU A 463 25.00 4.07 -2.64
N GLN A 464 26.10 4.32 -3.34
CA GLN A 464 27.34 4.85 -2.77
C GLN A 464 27.86 5.99 -3.64
N TYR A 465 28.21 7.11 -3.03
CA TYR A 465 28.88 8.21 -3.71
C TYR A 465 30.22 7.77 -4.32
N GLY A 466 30.43 8.08 -5.59
CA GLY A 466 31.66 7.79 -6.34
C GLY A 466 31.38 7.29 -7.75
N ALA A 467 32.14 7.79 -8.71
CA ALA A 467 32.04 7.47 -10.13
C ALA A 467 32.36 6.00 -10.45
N ASP A 468 31.66 5.43 -11.43
CA ASP A 468 31.94 4.08 -11.97
C ASP A 468 31.87 3.96 -13.51
N GLY A 469 31.55 5.06 -14.20
CA GLY A 469 31.42 5.12 -15.65
C GLY A 469 30.14 4.48 -16.22
N ILE A 470 29.16 4.21 -15.37
CA ILE A 470 27.89 3.58 -15.74
C ILE A 470 26.75 4.51 -15.33
N LEU A 471 25.86 4.84 -16.25
CA LEU A 471 24.66 5.62 -15.94
C LEU A 471 23.78 4.88 -14.93
N THR A 472 23.75 5.37 -13.69
CA THR A 472 22.94 4.80 -12.62
C THR A 472 21.55 5.44 -12.61
N ARG A 473 20.53 4.66 -12.95
CA ARG A 473 19.11 5.01 -12.89
C ARG A 473 18.56 4.83 -11.47
N TYR A 474 17.38 5.38 -11.23
CA TYR A 474 16.64 5.25 -9.95
C TYR A 474 17.47 5.75 -8.75
N VAL A 475 18.03 6.93 -8.92
CA VAL A 475 18.72 7.66 -7.86
C VAL A 475 17.80 8.76 -7.36
N LEU A 476 17.62 8.80 -6.05
CA LEU A 476 16.85 9.84 -5.37
C LEU A 476 17.75 10.54 -4.36
N PRO A 477 17.57 11.84 -4.13
CA PRO A 477 18.09 12.45 -2.92
C PRO A 477 17.57 11.61 -1.75
N THR A 478 18.46 11.19 -0.89
CA THR A 478 18.08 10.36 0.24
C THR A 478 18.12 11.18 1.50
N PRO A 479 17.03 11.19 2.28
CA PRO A 479 17.11 11.75 3.60
C PRO A 479 18.18 11.03 4.41
N PRO A 480 18.66 11.62 5.51
CA PRO A 480 19.53 10.92 6.43
C PRO A 480 18.93 9.57 6.82
N PRO A 481 19.72 8.51 7.08
CA PRO A 481 19.19 7.20 7.44
C PRO A 481 18.35 7.27 8.71
N GLN A 482 17.44 6.30 8.88
CA GLN A 482 16.67 6.17 10.11
C GLN A 482 17.60 5.99 11.31
N PRO A 483 17.41 6.72 12.42
CA PRO A 483 18.14 6.45 13.64
C PRO A 483 17.76 5.10 14.24
N HIS A 484 18.67 4.47 14.97
CA HIS A 484 18.33 3.35 15.82
C HIS A 484 17.60 3.87 17.05
N VAL A 485 16.44 3.26 17.34
CA VAL A 485 15.54 3.74 18.40
C VAL A 485 15.34 2.64 19.44
N ARG A 486 15.33 3.02 20.73
CA ARG A 486 15.03 2.16 21.85
C ARG A 486 14.21 2.88 22.91
N ALA A 487 13.44 2.13 23.69
CA ALA A 487 12.65 2.69 24.79
C ALA A 487 13.00 2.06 26.13
N GLU A 488 12.92 2.85 27.19
CA GLU A 488 12.78 2.41 28.58
C GLU A 488 11.41 2.83 29.09
N VAL A 489 10.71 1.88 29.70
CA VAL A 489 9.33 2.06 30.14
C VAL A 489 9.25 2.02 31.65
N GLY A 490 8.51 2.90 32.25
CA GLY A 490 8.30 2.98 33.68
C GLY A 490 6.85 3.33 34.05
N ASP A 491 6.66 3.60 35.33
CA ASP A 491 5.35 3.99 35.86
C ASP A 491 4.93 5.37 35.31
N HIS A 492 3.83 5.39 34.54
CA HIS A 492 3.28 6.55 33.84
C HIS A 492 4.23 7.26 32.87
N LYS A 493 5.30 6.60 32.41
CA LYS A 493 6.30 7.20 31.54
C LYS A 493 6.99 6.21 30.61
N ALA A 494 7.49 6.74 29.50
CA ALA A 494 8.49 6.09 28.65
C ALA A 494 9.56 7.11 28.27
N THR A 495 10.79 6.64 28.15
CA THR A 495 11.90 7.43 27.61
C THR A 495 12.40 6.75 26.35
N ILE A 496 12.42 7.50 25.26
CA ILE A 496 12.86 7.03 23.95
C ILE A 496 14.28 7.52 23.74
N TYR A 497 15.16 6.64 23.28
CA TYR A 497 16.56 6.90 23.02
C TYR A 497 16.87 6.68 21.55
N TRP A 498 17.79 7.50 20.97
CA TRP A 498 18.28 7.27 19.61
C TRP A 498 19.76 7.64 19.46
N ASP A 499 20.33 7.13 18.39
CA ASP A 499 21.76 7.27 18.07
C ASP A 499 22.03 8.48 17.15
N LYS A 500 23.31 8.64 16.78
CA LYS A 500 23.80 9.72 15.92
C LYS A 500 24.12 9.28 14.49
N SER A 501 23.72 8.07 14.08
CA SER A 501 24.05 7.58 12.74
C SER A 501 23.60 8.52 11.61
N PRO A 502 22.45 9.21 11.70
CA PRO A 502 22.01 10.15 10.67
C PRO A 502 22.97 11.34 10.47
N GLU A 503 23.63 11.81 11.53
CA GLU A 503 24.52 12.99 11.49
C GLU A 503 25.81 12.74 10.68
N TYR A 504 26.14 11.48 10.40
CA TYR A 504 27.36 11.09 9.69
C TYR A 504 27.10 10.67 8.25
N ALA A 505 25.85 10.54 7.86
CA ALA A 505 25.48 10.18 6.51
C ALA A 505 25.91 11.24 5.50
N LEU A 506 26.27 10.77 4.31
CA LEU A 506 26.50 11.62 3.16
C LEU A 506 25.31 11.47 2.22
N ASP A 507 24.76 12.55 1.74
CA ASP A 507 23.82 12.51 0.64
C ASP A 507 24.51 11.90 -0.60
N PRO A 508 23.93 10.88 -1.23
CA PRO A 508 24.58 10.16 -2.33
C PRO A 508 24.76 11.01 -3.59
N ILE A 509 23.96 12.06 -3.77
CA ILE A 509 24.03 12.93 -4.94
C ILE A 509 25.04 14.05 -4.73
N SER A 510 24.96 14.74 -3.60
CA SER A 510 25.83 15.90 -3.31
C SER A 510 27.17 15.51 -2.68
N GLY A 511 27.24 14.34 -2.03
CA GLY A 511 28.42 13.90 -1.27
C GLY A 511 28.70 14.74 -0.01
N ILE A 512 27.74 15.54 0.43
CA ILE A 512 27.87 16.37 1.64
C ILE A 512 27.05 15.79 2.80
N LYS A 513 27.37 16.24 4.02
CA LYS A 513 26.56 15.97 5.22
C LYS A 513 25.60 17.12 5.40
N ASP A 514 24.39 16.88 5.02
CA ASP A 514 23.30 17.86 5.02
C ASP A 514 22.24 17.60 6.11
N PHE A 515 22.53 16.67 7.04
CA PHE A 515 21.65 16.41 8.18
C PHE A 515 21.32 17.70 8.93
N GLU A 516 20.02 17.91 9.19
CA GLU A 516 19.49 19.09 9.87
C GLU A 516 18.93 18.78 11.25
N GLY A 517 18.10 17.72 11.38
CA GLY A 517 17.44 17.52 12.66
C GLY A 517 16.71 16.20 12.84
N TYR A 518 16.02 16.12 13.98
CA TYR A 518 15.19 14.98 14.39
C TYR A 518 13.76 15.42 14.68
N ARG A 519 12.78 14.65 14.18
CA ARG A 519 11.38 14.79 14.53
C ARG A 519 10.91 13.62 15.37
N ILE A 520 10.14 13.91 16.41
CA ILE A 520 9.63 12.92 17.33
C ILE A 520 8.11 12.91 17.24
N TYR A 521 7.58 11.73 17.05
CA TYR A 521 6.16 11.47 16.89
C TYR A 521 5.63 10.61 18.03
N ARG A 522 4.37 10.76 18.39
CA ARG A 522 3.72 9.91 19.39
C ARG A 522 2.22 9.78 19.14
N THR A 523 1.70 8.57 19.19
CA THR A 523 0.25 8.33 19.14
C THR A 523 -0.45 8.81 20.41
N THR A 524 -1.74 9.08 20.31
CA THR A 524 -2.62 9.32 21.45
C THR A 524 -3.03 8.02 22.13
N ALA A 525 -3.47 8.08 23.40
CA ALA A 525 -4.02 6.93 24.08
C ALA A 525 -5.26 6.39 23.34
N GLY A 526 -5.34 5.07 23.16
CA GLY A 526 -6.47 4.42 22.49
C GLY A 526 -6.47 4.53 20.97
N SER A 527 -5.32 4.86 20.35
CA SER A 527 -5.18 4.82 18.90
C SER A 527 -5.48 3.42 18.36
N ASP A 528 -6.28 3.36 17.30
CA ASP A 528 -6.65 2.11 16.63
C ASP A 528 -5.69 1.86 15.45
N PHE A 529 -4.76 0.91 15.62
CA PHE A 529 -3.78 0.54 14.61
C PHE A 529 -4.29 -0.52 13.62
N LEU A 530 -5.39 -1.22 13.96
CA LEU A 530 -5.90 -2.31 13.15
C LEU A 530 -6.84 -1.83 12.04
N ASN A 531 -7.66 -0.81 12.33
CA ASN A 531 -8.63 -0.29 11.37
C ASN A 531 -8.14 0.95 10.62
N ASN A 532 -7.02 1.53 11.01
CA ASN A 532 -6.38 2.64 10.34
C ASN A 532 -5.03 2.19 9.76
N GLN A 533 -5.02 1.66 8.56
CA GLN A 533 -3.81 1.16 7.90
C GLN A 533 -2.76 2.26 7.66
N ASN A 534 -3.19 3.52 7.55
CA ASN A 534 -2.31 4.68 7.33
C ASN A 534 -2.08 5.52 8.61
N TRP A 535 -2.20 4.91 9.80
CA TRP A 535 -2.01 5.62 11.06
C TRP A 535 -0.64 6.32 11.17
N LEU A 536 0.39 5.75 10.55
CA LEU A 536 1.75 6.28 10.56
C LEU A 536 1.86 7.63 9.83
N LEU A 537 1.07 7.84 8.77
CA LEU A 537 1.03 9.12 8.03
C LEU A 537 0.38 10.26 8.84
N ASN A 538 -0.43 9.89 9.85
CA ASN A 538 -1.18 10.84 10.67
C ASN A 538 -0.71 10.84 12.14
N ILE A 539 0.45 10.29 12.42
CA ILE A 539 0.99 10.28 13.78
C ILE A 539 1.36 11.70 14.23
N PRO A 540 0.86 12.18 15.39
CA PRO A 540 1.16 13.52 15.85
C PRO A 540 2.65 13.78 16.10
N LEU A 541 3.17 14.87 15.56
CA LEU A 541 4.47 15.41 15.89
C LEU A 541 4.44 15.98 17.32
N VAL A 542 5.39 15.55 18.17
CA VAL A 542 5.46 15.97 19.58
C VAL A 542 6.83 16.63 19.93
N GLY A 543 7.77 16.60 19.02
CA GLY A 543 9.06 17.28 19.16
C GLY A 543 9.73 17.47 17.80
N ASP A 544 10.33 18.65 17.61
CA ASP A 544 11.15 18.98 16.45
C ASP A 544 12.43 19.64 16.96
N PHE A 545 13.58 19.07 16.62
CA PHE A 545 14.89 19.50 17.10
C PHE A 545 15.84 19.56 15.93
N ASP A 546 16.35 20.76 15.66
CA ASP A 546 17.20 21.09 14.53
C ASP A 546 18.56 21.60 14.96
N ARG A 547 19.48 21.73 14.04
CA ARG A 547 20.79 22.36 14.29
C ARG A 547 20.60 23.79 14.72
N ALA A 548 21.50 24.26 15.54
CA ALA A 548 21.56 25.68 15.91
C ALA A 548 22.58 26.42 15.04
N ASP A 549 22.38 27.72 14.92
CA ASP A 549 23.32 28.64 14.28
C ASP A 549 23.36 28.57 12.74
N ASP A 550 22.24 28.18 12.10
CA ASP A 550 22.09 28.33 10.66
C ASP A 550 20.81 29.11 10.29
N SER A 551 20.40 29.10 9.02
CA SER A 551 19.24 29.85 8.53
C SER A 551 18.02 28.99 8.30
N ILE A 552 18.05 27.70 8.72
CA ILE A 552 17.03 26.68 8.45
C ILE A 552 16.34 26.33 9.77
N GLY A 553 15.04 26.03 9.71
CA GLY A 553 14.27 25.55 10.84
C GLY A 553 14.08 26.57 11.98
N TYR A 554 14.06 26.07 13.22
CA TYR A 554 13.78 26.85 14.43
C TYR A 554 15.01 27.12 15.28
N ASN A 555 16.18 26.59 14.91
CA ASN A 555 17.45 26.72 15.64
C ASN A 555 17.34 26.26 17.10
N THR A 556 16.65 25.15 17.35
CA THR A 556 16.36 24.61 18.70
C THR A 556 17.63 24.05 19.37
N GLY A 557 18.57 23.57 18.59
CA GLY A 557 19.72 22.82 19.05
C GLY A 557 19.41 21.49 19.70
N PHE A 558 20.42 20.65 19.89
CA PHE A 558 20.23 19.30 20.47
C PHE A 558 20.51 19.23 21.98
N ASN A 559 20.94 20.30 22.63
CA ASN A 559 21.36 20.28 24.04
C ASN A 559 20.26 19.79 25.00
N SER A 560 18.99 20.12 24.70
CA SER A 560 17.84 19.75 25.54
C SER A 560 17.55 18.23 25.51
N ILE A 561 17.87 17.56 24.41
CA ILE A 561 17.63 16.14 24.20
C ILE A 561 18.87 15.26 24.44
N LEU A 562 20.04 15.82 24.68
CA LEU A 562 21.23 15.05 25.05
C LEU A 562 21.01 14.28 26.37
N ILE A 563 21.34 12.99 26.37
CA ILE A 563 21.36 12.16 27.59
C ILE A 563 22.34 12.73 28.61
N ASP A 564 23.51 13.18 28.14
CA ASP A 564 24.55 13.80 28.94
C ASP A 564 25.31 14.83 28.09
N THR A 565 25.52 16.02 28.65
CA THR A 565 26.27 17.11 27.99
C THR A 565 27.77 17.05 28.21
N SER A 566 28.28 16.07 28.98
CA SER A 566 29.70 15.88 29.22
C SER A 566 30.44 15.46 27.94
N SER A 567 31.55 16.10 27.64
CA SER A 567 32.43 15.73 26.52
C SER A 567 33.04 14.31 26.66
N LEU A 568 32.98 13.74 27.87
CA LEU A 568 33.42 12.36 28.14
C LEU A 568 32.33 11.30 27.95
N PHE A 569 31.10 11.73 27.65
CA PHE A 569 30.01 10.79 27.42
C PHE A 569 30.20 10.02 26.11
N THR A 570 30.29 8.72 26.19
CA THR A 570 30.55 7.83 25.05
C THR A 570 29.28 7.14 24.51
N GLY A 571 28.12 7.55 24.99
CA GLY A 571 26.81 6.99 24.64
C GLY A 571 26.30 5.99 25.68
N LYS A 572 24.96 5.96 25.83
CA LYS A 572 24.24 4.96 26.64
C LYS A 572 24.16 3.65 25.84
N THR A 573 24.43 2.52 26.52
CA THR A 573 24.29 1.19 25.93
C THR A 573 23.23 0.37 26.67
N PHE A 574 22.66 -0.61 26.00
CA PHE A 574 21.68 -1.53 26.56
C PHE A 574 22.19 -2.97 26.49
N PRO A 575 21.79 -3.84 27.41
CA PRO A 575 22.17 -5.26 27.37
C PRO A 575 21.81 -5.93 26.04
N GLY A 576 22.80 -6.57 25.40
CA GLY A 576 22.61 -7.27 24.12
C GLY A 576 22.55 -6.35 22.88
N ASP A 577 22.84 -5.06 23.06
CA ASP A 577 22.84 -4.07 21.99
C ASP A 577 24.20 -3.35 21.93
N THR A 578 24.78 -3.30 20.74
CA THR A 578 26.09 -2.64 20.51
C THR A 578 25.95 -1.16 20.14
N THR A 579 24.72 -0.70 19.88
CA THR A 579 24.40 0.68 19.52
C THR A 579 24.65 1.62 20.69
N LYS A 580 25.19 2.77 20.39
CA LYS A 580 25.41 3.85 21.37
C LYS A 580 24.36 4.92 21.16
N TYR A 581 23.58 5.17 22.20
CA TYR A 581 22.48 6.13 22.20
C TYR A 581 22.94 7.45 22.85
N PHE A 582 22.66 8.56 22.19
CA PHE A 582 23.12 9.88 22.63
C PHE A 582 21.97 10.84 22.99
N TYR A 583 20.81 10.62 22.42
CA TYR A 583 19.64 11.47 22.57
C TYR A 583 18.51 10.76 23.29
N GLN A 584 17.64 11.56 23.92
CA GLN A 584 16.45 11.06 24.58
C GLN A 584 15.25 11.99 24.43
N PHE A 585 14.04 11.40 24.43
CA PHE A 585 12.78 12.10 24.56
C PHE A 585 11.89 11.39 25.62
N PRO A 586 11.22 12.10 26.53
CA PRO A 586 11.20 13.57 26.72
C PRO A 586 12.59 14.14 27.05
N PRO A 587 12.79 15.44 26.81
CA PRO A 587 14.00 16.13 27.24
C PRO A 587 14.25 15.93 28.73
N LYS A 588 15.52 15.93 29.13
CA LYS A 588 15.90 15.70 30.53
C LYS A 588 15.23 16.70 31.49
N GLY A 589 14.59 16.18 32.52
CA GLY A 589 13.86 17.00 33.50
C GLY A 589 12.44 17.41 33.08
N THR A 590 11.97 16.91 31.94
CA THR A 590 10.57 17.01 31.51
C THR A 590 9.91 15.63 31.55
N ASP A 591 8.61 15.61 31.86
CA ASP A 591 7.82 14.38 31.84
C ASP A 591 6.65 14.50 30.86
N VAL A 592 6.47 13.48 30.06
CA VAL A 592 5.27 13.32 29.24
C VAL A 592 4.46 12.17 29.84
N THR A 593 3.40 12.53 30.56
CA THR A 593 2.56 11.57 31.26
C THR A 593 1.87 10.60 30.29
N GLN A 594 1.89 9.32 30.65
CA GLN A 594 1.22 8.23 29.95
C GLN A 594 0.24 7.52 30.89
N LEU A 595 -0.77 6.91 30.32
CA LEU A 595 -1.68 6.04 31.07
C LEU A 595 -1.09 4.64 31.12
N ASN A 596 -0.95 4.07 32.32
CA ASN A 596 -0.52 2.68 32.48
C ASN A 596 -1.50 1.72 31.81
N GLY A 597 -0.97 0.66 31.19
CA GLY A 597 -1.75 -0.33 30.46
C GLY A 597 -2.22 0.12 29.07
N TRP A 598 -1.95 1.36 28.65
CA TRP A 598 -2.26 1.83 27.31
C TRP A 598 -1.04 1.72 26.40
N GLN A 599 -1.30 1.26 25.18
CA GLN A 599 -0.28 1.18 24.15
C GLN A 599 -0.06 2.55 23.49
N TYR A 600 1.21 2.96 23.41
CA TYR A 600 1.64 4.12 22.66
C TYR A 600 2.69 3.69 21.65
N VAL A 601 2.71 4.31 20.49
CA VAL A 601 3.81 4.19 19.54
C VAL A 601 4.51 5.52 19.47
N TYR A 602 5.82 5.48 19.66
CA TYR A 602 6.72 6.59 19.40
C TYR A 602 7.43 6.37 18.09
N GLY A 603 7.70 7.44 17.39
CA GLY A 603 8.48 7.46 16.17
C GLY A 603 9.60 8.48 16.25
N VAL A 604 10.73 8.18 15.65
CA VAL A 604 11.83 9.14 15.45
C VAL A 604 12.22 9.09 14.00
N SER A 605 12.33 10.25 13.37
CA SER A 605 12.89 10.43 12.03
C SER A 605 14.05 11.40 12.08
N ALA A 606 14.88 11.37 11.05
CA ALA A 606 15.92 12.34 10.79
C ALA A 606 15.60 13.08 9.50
N TYR A 607 15.99 14.34 9.38
CA TYR A 607 15.77 15.12 8.16
C TYR A 607 17.00 15.98 7.82
N ASP A 608 17.10 16.32 6.54
CA ASP A 608 18.17 17.13 5.98
C ASP A 608 17.78 18.60 5.80
N GLN A 609 18.74 19.40 5.35
CA GLN A 609 18.54 20.81 5.05
C GLN A 609 17.72 21.07 3.78
N GLY A 610 17.57 20.04 2.93
CA GLY A 610 17.08 20.21 1.57
C GLY A 610 18.08 20.98 0.68
N ASP A 611 17.61 21.32 -0.51
CA ASP A 611 18.38 22.15 -1.45
C ASP A 611 17.46 23.23 -2.07
N PRO A 612 17.28 24.36 -1.39
CA PRO A 612 16.41 25.43 -1.87
C PRO A 612 16.86 26.03 -3.22
N ALA A 613 18.16 25.91 -3.57
CA ALA A 613 18.66 26.38 -4.85
C ALA A 613 18.13 25.55 -6.02
N ASN A 614 17.86 24.27 -5.79
CA ASN A 614 17.26 23.34 -6.75
C ASN A 614 15.77 23.06 -6.45
N ASN A 615 15.13 23.90 -5.66
CA ASN A 615 13.73 23.78 -5.26
C ASN A 615 13.40 22.44 -4.56
N LEU A 616 14.34 21.92 -3.79
CA LEU A 616 14.20 20.73 -2.97
C LEU A 616 13.92 21.12 -1.52
N ASN A 617 12.76 20.71 -1.03
CA ASN A 617 12.45 20.83 0.38
C ASN A 617 13.31 19.84 1.20
N SER A 618 13.44 20.10 2.50
CA SER A 618 14.00 19.16 3.46
C SER A 618 13.38 17.77 3.31
N LEU A 619 14.21 16.76 3.19
CA LEU A 619 13.79 15.36 3.07
C LEU A 619 13.84 14.69 4.44
N GLU A 620 12.79 13.97 4.78
CA GLU A 620 12.66 13.27 6.04
C GLU A 620 12.75 11.76 5.84
N SER A 621 13.54 11.09 6.68
CA SER A 621 13.62 9.63 6.69
C SER A 621 12.28 9.00 7.03
N ALA A 622 12.10 7.75 6.68
CA ALA A 622 10.99 6.98 7.23
C ALA A 622 11.04 6.99 8.77
N ILE A 623 9.88 7.01 9.42
CA ILE A 623 9.78 7.09 10.88
C ILE A 623 10.16 5.75 11.49
N LYS A 624 11.20 5.71 12.32
CA LYS A 624 11.54 4.52 13.11
C LYS A 624 10.67 4.45 14.35
N THR A 625 9.85 3.45 14.45
CA THR A 625 8.87 3.31 15.53
C THR A 625 9.30 2.36 16.63
N VAL A 626 8.85 2.62 17.85
CA VAL A 626 8.91 1.71 18.98
C VAL A 626 7.58 1.76 19.75
N SER A 627 7.04 0.59 20.06
CA SER A 627 5.79 0.46 20.83
C SER A 627 6.11 0.28 22.30
N VAL A 628 5.36 0.96 23.16
CA VAL A 628 5.53 0.95 24.62
C VAL A 628 4.18 0.82 25.33
N ILE A 629 4.19 0.13 26.47
CA ILE A 629 3.07 0.08 27.41
C ILE A 629 3.61 0.39 28.79
N SER A 630 3.28 1.59 29.26
CA SER A 630 3.70 2.06 30.59
C SER A 630 3.06 1.25 31.69
N GLY A 631 3.77 1.09 32.79
CA GLY A 631 3.33 0.35 33.95
C GLY A 631 4.35 0.40 35.09
N THR A 632 4.05 -0.21 36.22
CA THR A 632 4.92 -0.22 37.38
C THR A 632 6.21 -1.03 37.12
N THR A 633 7.31 -0.61 37.73
CA THR A 633 8.58 -1.35 37.67
C THR A 633 8.56 -2.53 38.64
N PRO A 634 9.32 -3.60 38.37
CA PRO A 634 9.40 -4.76 39.26
C PRO A 634 9.84 -4.36 40.67
N THR A 635 9.16 -4.93 41.70
CA THR A 635 9.51 -4.69 43.08
C THR A 635 9.27 -5.90 43.98
N SER A 636 10.28 -6.31 44.71
CA SER A 636 10.21 -7.33 45.76
C SER A 636 10.00 -6.72 47.15
N ASN A 637 9.82 -5.41 47.25
CA ASN A 637 9.56 -4.75 48.53
C ASN A 637 8.19 -5.18 49.11
N GLN A 638 8.22 -5.89 50.24
CA GLN A 638 7.03 -6.45 50.87
C GLN A 638 6.07 -5.39 51.41
N SER A 639 6.54 -4.17 51.68
CA SER A 639 5.70 -3.06 52.09
C SER A 639 4.90 -2.45 50.93
N THR A 640 5.25 -2.72 49.71
CA THR A 640 4.52 -2.27 48.55
C THR A 640 3.34 -3.19 48.30
N SER A 641 2.12 -2.66 48.30
CA SER A 641 0.93 -3.44 48.02
C SER A 641 0.83 -3.82 46.57
N VAL A 642 0.47 -5.09 46.29
CA VAL A 642 0.07 -5.54 44.96
C VAL A 642 -1.40 -5.18 44.73
N GLY A 643 -1.74 -4.81 43.52
CA GLY A 643 -3.10 -4.45 43.19
C GLY A 643 -3.50 -4.84 41.78
N VAL A 644 -4.69 -4.46 41.40
CA VAL A 644 -5.29 -4.71 40.08
C VAL A 644 -5.96 -3.45 39.59
N TYR A 645 -5.81 -3.15 38.30
CA TYR A 645 -6.58 -2.10 37.62
C TYR A 645 -7.10 -2.58 36.27
N PRO A 646 -8.23 -2.04 35.79
CA PRO A 646 -9.21 -1.29 36.56
C PRO A 646 -9.85 -2.14 37.65
N ASN A 647 -10.19 -1.51 38.80
CA ASN A 647 -10.85 -2.19 39.90
C ASN A 647 -11.85 -1.22 40.60
N PRO A 648 -13.16 -1.40 40.43
CA PRO A 648 -13.86 -2.50 39.76
C PRO A 648 -13.59 -2.56 38.24
N TYR A 649 -13.58 -3.77 37.71
CA TYR A 649 -13.60 -3.99 36.27
C TYR A 649 -15.05 -4.05 35.78
N TYR A 650 -15.37 -3.25 34.75
CA TYR A 650 -16.69 -3.23 34.11
C TYR A 650 -16.60 -3.82 32.71
N ALA A 651 -17.27 -4.95 32.43
CA ALA A 651 -17.16 -5.72 31.19
C ALA A 651 -17.70 -5.02 29.93
N HIS A 652 -18.35 -3.87 30.07
CA HIS A 652 -18.86 -3.06 28.98
C HIS A 652 -18.21 -1.66 28.93
N ALA A 653 -17.03 -1.53 29.49
CA ALA A 653 -16.28 -0.28 29.43
C ALA A 653 -15.89 0.01 27.97
N TYR A 654 -16.12 1.26 27.53
CA TYR A 654 -15.86 1.71 26.16
C TYR A 654 -14.41 1.45 25.68
N TRP A 655 -13.46 1.50 26.61
CA TRP A 655 -12.03 1.30 26.32
C TRP A 655 -11.59 -0.16 26.17
N ASP A 656 -12.46 -1.14 26.43
CA ASP A 656 -12.10 -2.57 26.41
C ASP A 656 -12.26 -3.23 25.02
N GLY A 657 -12.77 -2.49 24.03
CA GLY A 657 -13.06 -3.02 22.70
C GLY A 657 -14.24 -4.02 22.68
N ASN A 658 -14.55 -4.55 21.50
CA ASN A 658 -15.72 -5.39 21.25
C ASN A 658 -15.45 -6.90 21.33
N GLY A 659 -14.18 -7.33 21.43
CA GLY A 659 -13.78 -8.74 21.49
C GLY A 659 -13.52 -9.23 22.92
N GLU A 660 -13.88 -10.48 23.24
CA GLU A 660 -13.62 -11.03 24.58
C GLU A 660 -12.13 -11.08 24.95
N ARG A 661 -11.25 -11.28 23.95
CA ARG A 661 -9.80 -11.31 24.17
C ARG A 661 -9.15 -9.94 24.40
N TYR A 662 -9.86 -8.86 24.12
CA TYR A 662 -9.40 -7.50 24.44
C TYR A 662 -9.73 -7.07 25.85
N ARG A 663 -10.62 -7.79 26.53
CA ARG A 663 -11.01 -7.54 27.94
C ARG A 663 -9.91 -8.04 28.85
N LYS A 664 -9.31 -7.13 29.63
CA LYS A 664 -8.17 -7.44 30.49
C LYS A 664 -8.14 -6.59 31.74
N ILE A 665 -7.49 -7.14 32.76
CA ILE A 665 -7.06 -6.41 33.95
C ILE A 665 -5.55 -6.56 34.08
N TYR A 666 -4.92 -5.65 34.80
CA TYR A 666 -3.50 -5.63 35.04
C TYR A 666 -3.22 -5.80 36.54
N PHE A 667 -2.38 -6.79 36.87
CA PHE A 667 -1.76 -6.88 38.17
C PHE A 667 -0.51 -6.00 38.18
N TYR A 668 -0.31 -5.19 39.21
CA TYR A 668 0.80 -4.24 39.29
C TYR A 668 1.61 -4.36 40.57
N ASN A 669 2.80 -3.73 40.61
CA ASN A 669 3.79 -3.86 41.67
C ASN A 669 4.26 -5.30 41.86
N LEU A 670 4.45 -6.01 40.79
CA LEU A 670 4.92 -7.41 40.80
C LEU A 670 6.43 -7.49 41.01
N PRO A 671 6.98 -8.58 41.61
CA PRO A 671 8.41 -8.86 41.60
C PRO A 671 8.88 -9.30 40.20
N VAL A 672 10.20 -9.45 40.02
CA VAL A 672 10.80 -9.86 38.76
C VAL A 672 10.24 -11.20 38.27
N ASN A 673 10.10 -12.16 39.19
CA ASN A 673 9.53 -13.49 38.92
C ASN A 673 8.44 -13.81 39.94
N ALA A 674 7.24 -14.10 39.49
CA ALA A 674 6.11 -14.39 40.37
C ALA A 674 5.16 -15.45 39.83
N THR A 675 4.40 -16.09 40.74
CA THR A 675 3.18 -16.81 40.41
C THR A 675 2.00 -16.06 40.99
N ILE A 676 1.07 -15.66 40.13
CA ILE A 676 -0.19 -15.05 40.52
C ILE A 676 -1.26 -16.14 40.51
N THR A 677 -1.92 -16.35 41.65
CA THR A 677 -3.03 -17.31 41.71
C THR A 677 -4.31 -16.55 42.08
N ILE A 678 -5.34 -16.74 41.28
CA ILE A 678 -6.65 -16.09 41.39
C ILE A 678 -7.65 -17.09 41.92
N TYR A 679 -8.46 -16.66 42.88
CA TYR A 679 -9.45 -17.51 43.58
C TYR A 679 -10.85 -16.90 43.56
N THR A 680 -11.85 -17.78 43.55
CA THR A 680 -13.22 -17.40 43.95
C THR A 680 -13.26 -16.99 45.40
N LEU A 681 -14.36 -16.36 45.86
CA LEU A 681 -14.58 -16.06 47.28
C LEU A 681 -14.63 -17.35 48.14
N ALA A 682 -15.01 -18.48 47.55
CA ALA A 682 -15.03 -19.81 48.20
C ALA A 682 -13.63 -20.45 48.33
N GLY A 683 -12.63 -19.91 47.64
CA GLY A 683 -11.26 -20.40 47.68
C GLY A 683 -10.87 -21.31 46.51
N ASP A 684 -11.75 -21.51 45.51
CA ASP A 684 -11.45 -22.30 44.33
C ASP A 684 -10.49 -21.54 43.39
N VAL A 685 -9.55 -22.24 42.83
CA VAL A 685 -8.58 -21.63 41.89
C VAL A 685 -9.25 -21.38 40.55
N VAL A 686 -9.29 -20.12 40.14
CA VAL A 686 -9.82 -19.66 38.87
C VAL A 686 -8.75 -19.67 37.77
N ALA A 687 -7.57 -19.13 38.06
CA ALA A 687 -6.45 -19.07 37.15
C ALA A 687 -5.12 -19.02 37.90
N ARG A 688 -4.05 -19.45 37.19
CA ARG A 688 -2.66 -19.26 37.60
C ARG A 688 -1.87 -18.65 36.46
N LEU A 689 -1.19 -17.53 36.75
CA LEU A 689 -0.37 -16.82 35.80
C LEU A 689 1.08 -16.88 36.28
N ASP A 690 1.98 -17.24 35.40
CA ASP A 690 3.42 -17.15 35.63
C ASP A 690 3.93 -15.82 35.08
N HIS A 691 4.46 -14.99 35.96
CA HIS A 691 5.00 -13.67 35.65
C HIS A 691 6.52 -13.69 35.60
N SER A 692 7.06 -13.03 34.57
CA SER A 692 8.45 -12.61 34.48
C SER A 692 8.52 -11.17 34.00
N SER A 693 9.44 -10.38 34.54
CA SER A 693 9.62 -8.98 34.11
C SER A 693 9.97 -8.83 32.63
N THR A 694 10.42 -9.90 31.98
CA THR A 694 10.73 -9.93 30.55
C THR A 694 9.60 -10.51 29.68
N ASN A 695 8.57 -11.09 30.30
CA ASN A 695 7.41 -11.67 29.60
C ASN A 695 6.11 -11.29 30.34
N ALA A 696 5.73 -10.06 30.22
CA ALA A 696 4.60 -9.47 30.95
C ALA A 696 3.23 -9.83 30.35
N GLY A 697 3.00 -11.10 29.99
CA GLY A 697 1.77 -11.60 29.38
C GLY A 697 1.76 -11.46 27.86
N THR A 698 2.93 -11.56 27.23
CA THR A 698 3.06 -11.52 25.77
C THR A 698 2.50 -12.76 25.06
N ASP A 699 2.22 -13.83 25.80
CA ASP A 699 1.45 -15.00 25.37
C ASP A 699 -0.04 -14.68 25.17
N ILE A 700 -0.54 -13.62 25.80
CA ILE A 700 -1.88 -13.09 25.58
C ILE A 700 -1.77 -11.94 24.60
N ARG A 701 -2.30 -12.08 23.39
CA ARG A 701 -2.35 -11.00 22.38
C ARG A 701 -3.32 -9.89 22.82
N TRP A 702 -2.89 -9.09 23.77
CA TRP A 702 -3.66 -8.00 24.35
C TRP A 702 -3.19 -6.61 23.89
N PHE A 703 -2.26 -6.56 22.98
CA PHE A 703 -1.78 -5.36 22.31
C PHE A 703 -2.02 -5.47 20.79
N GLN A 704 -2.09 -4.32 20.13
CA GLN A 704 -2.26 -4.25 18.69
C GLN A 704 -0.90 -4.47 18.02
N GLU A 705 -0.84 -5.47 17.13
CA GLU A 705 0.32 -5.70 16.26
C GLU A 705 0.14 -4.84 15.00
N PHE A 706 1.06 -3.92 14.76
CA PHE A 706 1.11 -3.12 13.53
C PHE A 706 2.36 -3.43 12.69
N SER A 707 3.24 -4.28 13.19
CA SER A 707 4.41 -4.83 12.51
C SER A 707 4.76 -6.18 13.12
N SER A 708 5.07 -7.16 12.29
CA SER A 708 5.45 -8.52 12.73
C SER A 708 6.74 -8.58 13.57
N SER A 709 7.51 -7.47 13.62
CA SER A 709 8.79 -7.38 14.32
C SER A 709 8.74 -6.59 15.62
N GLN A 710 7.61 -6.00 16.02
CA GLN A 710 7.55 -5.07 17.15
C GLN A 710 6.64 -5.54 18.27
N THR A 711 7.18 -6.33 19.18
CA THR A 711 6.56 -6.54 20.48
C THR A 711 6.70 -5.27 21.33
N PRO A 712 5.61 -4.75 21.94
CA PRO A 712 5.68 -3.59 22.81
C PRO A 712 6.69 -3.79 23.96
N GLN A 713 7.38 -2.72 24.33
CA GLN A 713 8.25 -2.70 25.48
C GLN A 713 7.41 -2.46 26.75
N PHE A 714 7.65 -3.24 27.79
CA PHE A 714 6.92 -3.18 29.05
C PHE A 714 7.85 -2.75 30.19
N SER A 715 7.25 -2.17 31.23
CA SER A 715 7.98 -1.81 32.46
C SER A 715 8.47 -3.03 33.27
N GLY A 716 7.81 -4.17 33.09
CA GLY A 716 8.16 -5.44 33.72
C GLY A 716 7.58 -5.70 35.11
N GLY A 717 6.91 -4.74 35.74
CA GLY A 717 6.26 -4.91 37.05
C GLY A 717 4.75 -5.14 36.98
N GLU A 718 4.23 -5.42 35.78
CA GLU A 718 2.81 -5.65 35.53
C GLU A 718 2.58 -6.94 34.75
N GLN A 719 1.41 -7.55 34.94
CA GLN A 719 0.95 -8.72 34.22
C GLN A 719 -0.50 -8.52 33.79
N ALA A 720 -0.75 -8.62 32.50
CA ALA A 720 -2.10 -8.63 31.95
C ALA A 720 -2.77 -10.01 32.17
N TRP A 721 -4.12 -10.00 32.35
CA TRP A 721 -4.95 -11.18 32.35
C TRP A 721 -6.26 -10.90 31.63
N ASP A 722 -6.65 -11.78 30.71
CA ASP A 722 -7.79 -11.68 29.81
C ASP A 722 -9.14 -12.08 30.47
N LEU A 723 -9.16 -12.32 31.78
CA LEU A 723 -10.35 -12.73 32.55
C LEU A 723 -10.91 -14.10 32.13
N ILE A 724 -10.07 -14.94 31.53
CA ILE A 724 -10.40 -16.31 31.17
C ILE A 724 -9.84 -17.25 32.25
N SER A 725 -10.67 -18.17 32.71
CA SER A 725 -10.26 -19.17 33.70
C SER A 725 -9.30 -20.23 33.07
N GLN A 726 -8.66 -21.02 33.92
CA GLN A 726 -7.84 -22.15 33.46
C GLN A 726 -8.63 -23.25 32.70
N SER A 727 -9.97 -23.15 32.69
CA SER A 727 -10.86 -24.03 31.94
C SER A 727 -11.43 -23.34 30.67
N ASP A 728 -10.77 -22.32 30.16
CA ASP A 728 -11.17 -21.53 28.98
C ASP A 728 -12.57 -20.91 29.08
N GLN A 729 -12.99 -20.54 30.28
CA GLN A 729 -14.29 -19.89 30.50
C GLN A 729 -14.12 -18.47 31.00
N ALA A 730 -14.90 -17.55 30.45
CA ALA A 730 -14.99 -16.17 30.96
C ALA A 730 -15.52 -16.16 32.37
N ILE A 731 -14.82 -15.45 33.27
CA ILE A 731 -15.23 -15.37 34.70
C ILE A 731 -16.53 -14.60 34.87
N ALA A 732 -17.29 -14.92 35.91
CA ALA A 732 -18.56 -14.28 36.22
C ALA A 732 -18.40 -12.97 37.02
N THR A 733 -19.48 -12.18 37.13
CA THR A 733 -19.57 -11.07 38.09
C THR A 733 -19.28 -11.58 39.49
N GLY A 734 -18.40 -10.93 40.23
CA GLY A 734 -18.07 -11.33 41.61
C GLY A 734 -16.81 -10.69 42.17
N LEU A 735 -16.64 -10.89 43.49
CA LEU A 735 -15.39 -10.55 44.15
C LEU A 735 -14.42 -11.72 44.05
N TYR A 736 -13.20 -11.41 43.60
CA TYR A 736 -12.12 -12.38 43.49
C TYR A 736 -10.97 -12.03 44.41
N LEU A 737 -10.33 -13.08 44.95
CA LEU A 737 -9.10 -12.97 45.73
C LEU A 737 -7.91 -13.37 44.90
N PHE A 738 -6.75 -12.82 45.20
CA PHE A 738 -5.52 -13.27 44.53
C PHE A 738 -4.31 -13.26 45.46
N THR A 739 -3.35 -14.10 45.14
CA THR A 739 -2.03 -14.13 45.78
C THR A 739 -0.95 -13.95 44.74
N VAL A 740 0.07 -13.18 45.08
CA VAL A 740 1.31 -13.04 44.31
C VAL A 740 2.43 -13.65 45.14
N LYS A 741 2.96 -14.79 44.69
CA LYS A 741 4.12 -15.44 45.30
C LYS A 741 5.36 -15.04 44.54
N ASP A 742 6.26 -14.32 45.17
CA ASP A 742 7.61 -14.05 44.64
C ASP A 742 8.38 -15.35 44.61
N LYS A 743 8.88 -15.74 43.40
CA LYS A 743 9.61 -17.01 43.23
C LYS A 743 11.02 -16.97 43.80
N ASP A 744 11.62 -15.78 43.86
CA ASP A 744 13.00 -15.59 44.30
C ASP A 744 13.10 -15.51 45.82
N THR A 745 12.15 -14.84 46.48
CA THR A 745 12.16 -14.67 47.94
C THR A 745 11.19 -15.61 48.69
N GLY A 746 10.24 -16.21 47.95
CA GLY A 746 9.14 -16.99 48.55
C GLY A 746 8.06 -16.19 49.23
N ALA A 747 8.17 -14.87 49.29
CA ALA A 747 7.19 -13.99 49.94
C ALA A 747 5.82 -13.99 49.22
N ILE A 748 4.74 -13.92 49.99
CA ILE A 748 3.37 -13.94 49.44
C ILE A 748 2.66 -12.64 49.82
N ARG A 749 2.22 -11.90 48.80
CA ARG A 749 1.35 -10.72 48.92
C ARG A 749 -0.06 -11.10 48.45
N ARG A 750 -1.08 -10.42 48.98
CA ARG A 750 -2.50 -10.76 48.75
C ARG A 750 -3.27 -9.52 48.35
N GLY A 751 -4.30 -9.72 47.55
CA GLY A 751 -5.22 -8.66 47.17
C GLY A 751 -6.59 -9.17 46.76
N LYS A 752 -7.45 -8.25 46.35
CA LYS A 752 -8.80 -8.53 45.87
C LYS A 752 -9.19 -7.58 44.74
N PHE A 753 -10.08 -8.02 43.88
CA PHE A 753 -10.67 -7.18 42.84
C PHE A 753 -12.11 -7.58 42.58
N LEU A 754 -12.90 -6.66 42.03
CA LEU A 754 -14.30 -6.84 41.70
C LEU A 754 -14.52 -6.80 40.21
N VAL A 755 -15.24 -7.79 39.69
CA VAL A 755 -15.71 -7.85 38.31
C VAL A 755 -17.20 -7.61 38.25
N ILE A 756 -17.66 -6.73 37.38
CA ILE A 756 -19.07 -6.37 37.15
C ILE A 756 -19.32 -6.55 35.64
N LYS A 757 -20.12 -7.56 35.29
CA LYS A 757 -20.53 -7.85 33.90
C LYS A 757 -21.95 -7.41 33.64
#